data_c40450006d6e33ef2ba0e956398ac99f
#
_entry.id   c40450006d6e33ef2ba0e956398ac99f
#
_cell.length_a   1.000
_cell.length_b   1.000
_cell.length_c   1.000
_cell.angle_alpha   90.00
_cell.angle_beta   90.00
_cell.angle_gamma   90.00
#
_symmetry.space_group_name_H-M   'P 1'
#
loop_
_entity.id
_entity.type
_entity.pdbx_description
1 polymer ?
#
loop_
_entity_poly.entity_id
_entity_poly.type
_entity_poly.pdbx_seq_one_letter_code
_entity_poly.pdbx_strand_id
1 'polypeptide(L)'
;MEKKIYEFTNDGNSCVIYDAKPPRYWFNYLWNENGYCAQVSQNGHGRSYYLNERADMCMINNNDARYFYIRDDETNKSWNIGAAPLNEQVESYQCEHSIGFSRLQSECQGIESSWSIFVPQTGFQEVWTFRLKNKSRKTRTLSTFSAVTFELEGFSYPRYYEMYRCLETSFDRELNGIYCRSAHPFAPHKRYNAYLAASEPVYAYDGDLARFCGAAGSVTKLDASAYALFQRPDVVVNGSDCTNSEAALFILGGVLQHKFILQPGETKEIRMVFGVSESLDEARATAKMYADAKRTESACKEAVEYNLDKYSSLSVTTPDSKINHIMNQWLKKQIDCCIVGKKGVRDNLQIAVALLNYRQEKAREEILECLRHQFRDGHAVLTWYPYDDTRYSDQPFWIIWAVCELIKETGDYTILQKKIEWQDGGAAAVVEHLKAAADCLIRDKGRNGLSRIYFADWNDALNITTDPEAESVMLSHQFCLAFRELKLLMEKIGETDYAEFLKKEYDTMRKSINEKAWDGEWYMRALSKKENIGSRTSEGSKIYLNAQTWAVLGDVVDEEKLPKLLTSVDSMEHDFGFPLNMPPYEKYSPNVGRMSGMLPGLFENGGVYCHATGFKILMDCKLGRAEKALCTLKKIMPDSEKNPSTQSGAEPYVFTNCYSTHPKYYGKSYWSWTTGTSAWCMKGLYEGIMGVKRGYDGLEITPCFPKEWERAEMTRHFRNADYHIVIENPQCRKAVTSVIIVDGTQIKGNRIPDFADNKKHEIKAVSYTHLTLPTT
;
A
#
# COMPACT_ATOMS: atom_id res chain seq x y z
N MET A 1 20.52 -24.42 -14.92
CA MET A 1 19.56 -23.99 -13.89
C MET A 1 19.56 -22.46 -13.91
N GLU A 2 18.41 -21.84 -14.13
CA GLU A 2 18.29 -20.38 -13.97
C GLU A 2 18.67 -19.99 -12.55
N LYS A 3 19.47 -18.93 -12.41
CA LYS A 3 19.90 -18.45 -11.09
C LYS A 3 18.68 -17.96 -10.33
N LYS A 4 18.36 -18.59 -9.21
CA LYS A 4 17.28 -18.18 -8.31
C LYS A 4 17.55 -16.75 -7.83
N ILE A 5 16.63 -15.83 -8.04
CA ILE A 5 16.81 -14.41 -7.71
C ILE A 5 16.25 -14.10 -6.33
N TYR A 6 15.19 -14.79 -5.92
CA TYR A 6 14.59 -14.68 -4.58
C TYR A 6 13.85 -15.97 -4.22
N GLU A 7 13.50 -16.09 -2.94
CA GLU A 7 12.58 -17.12 -2.42
C GLU A 7 11.85 -16.62 -1.19
N PHE A 8 10.63 -17.14 -0.96
CA PHE A 8 9.97 -16.98 0.33
C PHE A 8 10.47 -18.03 1.31
N THR A 9 10.54 -17.67 2.61
CA THR A 9 10.67 -18.64 3.68
C THR A 9 9.45 -19.56 3.73
N ASN A 10 9.58 -20.76 4.32
CA ASN A 10 8.50 -21.74 4.34
C ASN A 10 7.20 -21.23 4.99
N ASP A 11 7.31 -20.32 5.96
CA ASP A 11 6.19 -19.67 6.64
C ASP A 11 5.67 -18.43 5.87
N GLY A 12 6.34 -18.00 4.79
CA GLY A 12 5.98 -16.82 4.00
C GLY A 12 6.26 -15.47 4.66
N ASN A 13 6.82 -15.46 5.88
CA ASN A 13 7.04 -14.24 6.66
C ASN A 13 8.24 -13.42 6.19
N SER A 14 9.11 -14.01 5.40
CA SER A 14 10.28 -13.35 4.81
C SER A 14 10.42 -13.70 3.33
N CYS A 15 11.03 -12.76 2.59
CA CYS A 15 11.51 -12.93 1.23
C CYS A 15 13.04 -12.77 1.22
N VAL A 16 13.77 -13.79 0.82
CA VAL A 16 15.23 -13.77 0.68
C VAL A 16 15.58 -13.45 -0.77
N ILE A 17 16.32 -12.39 -0.99
CA ILE A 17 16.73 -11.87 -2.30
C ILE A 17 18.21 -12.19 -2.48
N TYR A 18 18.57 -12.86 -3.57
CA TYR A 18 19.93 -13.28 -3.91
C TYR A 18 20.61 -12.41 -4.97
N ASP A 19 19.87 -11.45 -5.53
CA ASP A 19 20.41 -10.49 -6.50
C ASP A 19 20.52 -9.10 -5.86
N ALA A 20 21.75 -8.61 -5.72
CA ALA A 20 22.00 -7.28 -5.20
C ALA A 20 21.61 -6.15 -6.19
N LYS A 21 21.41 -6.49 -7.47
CA LYS A 21 21.12 -5.55 -8.57
C LYS A 21 19.86 -5.94 -9.35
N PRO A 22 18.68 -6.04 -8.69
CA PRO A 22 17.44 -6.24 -9.40
C PRO A 22 17.17 -5.06 -10.34
N PRO A 23 16.22 -5.14 -11.27
CA PRO A 23 15.94 -4.08 -12.25
C PRO A 23 15.59 -2.74 -11.64
N ARG A 24 15.12 -2.73 -10.39
CA ARG A 24 14.79 -1.57 -9.57
C ARG A 24 15.06 -1.93 -8.11
N TYR A 25 15.25 -0.96 -7.22
CA TYR A 25 15.31 -1.25 -5.79
C TYR A 25 14.02 -1.91 -5.30
N TRP A 26 14.15 -3.01 -4.58
CA TRP A 26 13.07 -3.71 -3.91
C TRP A 26 13.06 -3.32 -2.44
N PHE A 27 12.03 -2.58 -2.05
CA PHE A 27 11.92 -2.01 -0.73
C PHE A 27 11.13 -2.89 0.23
N ASN A 28 11.53 -2.86 1.50
CA ASN A 28 10.71 -3.21 2.63
C ASN A 28 10.40 -1.95 3.43
N TYR A 29 9.17 -1.82 3.92
CA TYR A 29 8.76 -0.73 4.78
C TYR A 29 8.63 -1.27 6.21
N LEU A 30 9.31 -0.63 7.16
CA LEU A 30 9.30 -0.95 8.57
C LEU A 30 8.76 0.25 9.32
N TRP A 31 7.74 0.06 10.14
CA TRP A 31 7.10 1.15 10.89
C TRP A 31 6.57 0.67 12.23
N ASN A 32 6.23 1.64 13.09
CA ASN A 32 5.51 1.43 14.33
C ASN A 32 4.25 2.30 14.41
N GLU A 33 3.40 2.02 15.37
CA GLU A 33 2.13 2.75 15.56
C GLU A 33 2.32 4.19 16.10
N ASN A 34 3.53 4.57 16.54
CA ASN A 34 3.86 5.97 16.86
C ASN A 34 4.06 6.82 15.60
N GLY A 35 4.18 6.20 14.42
CA GLY A 35 4.32 6.89 13.15
C GLY A 35 5.75 7.04 12.65
N TYR A 36 6.72 6.28 13.18
CA TYR A 36 8.04 6.18 12.57
C TYR A 36 8.03 5.16 11.44
N CYS A 37 8.65 5.48 10.32
CA CYS A 37 8.77 4.58 9.17
C CYS A 37 10.17 4.64 8.55
N ALA A 38 10.73 3.47 8.25
CA ALA A 38 11.97 3.29 7.51
C ALA A 38 11.70 2.47 6.23
N GLN A 39 12.04 3.03 5.07
CA GLN A 39 12.17 2.28 3.82
C GLN A 39 13.56 1.65 3.77
N VAL A 40 13.63 0.37 3.45
CA VAL A 40 14.89 -0.37 3.37
C VAL A 40 14.93 -1.15 2.06
N SER A 41 15.82 -0.78 1.15
CA SER A 41 16.05 -1.54 -0.09
C SER A 41 16.90 -2.79 0.17
N GLN A 42 17.00 -3.66 -0.82
CA GLN A 42 17.91 -4.80 -0.76
C GLN A 42 19.40 -4.41 -0.58
N ASN A 43 19.77 -3.14 -0.76
CA ASN A 43 21.10 -2.60 -0.48
C ASN A 43 21.19 -1.83 0.84
N GLY A 44 20.11 -1.80 1.65
CA GLY A 44 20.05 -1.07 2.91
C GLY A 44 19.69 0.42 2.77
N HIS A 45 19.64 0.93 1.54
CA HIS A 45 19.29 2.34 1.27
C HIS A 45 17.80 2.59 1.52
N GLY A 46 17.43 3.84 1.71
CA GLY A 46 16.04 4.26 1.80
C GLY A 46 15.83 5.46 2.71
N ARG A 47 14.59 5.89 2.77
CA ARG A 47 14.13 7.04 3.54
C ARG A 47 13.70 6.61 4.92
N SER A 48 13.87 7.54 5.88
CA SER A 48 13.24 7.45 7.18
C SER A 48 12.43 8.71 7.42
N TYR A 49 11.24 8.57 7.96
CA TYR A 49 10.36 9.67 8.30
C TYR A 49 9.55 9.36 9.55
N TYR A 50 9.03 10.39 10.16
CA TYR A 50 8.07 10.28 11.26
C TYR A 50 6.80 11.08 10.93
N LEU A 51 5.70 10.71 11.54
CA LEU A 51 4.47 11.48 11.50
C LEU A 51 4.46 12.44 12.71
N ASN A 52 4.26 13.73 12.44
CA ASN A 52 4.08 14.71 13.50
C ASN A 52 2.67 14.62 14.12
N GLU A 53 2.35 15.47 15.08
CA GLU A 53 1.06 15.55 15.76
C GLU A 53 -0.14 15.82 14.84
N ARG A 54 0.10 16.30 13.61
CA ARG A 54 -0.90 16.50 12.56
C ARG A 54 -0.95 15.36 11.56
N ALA A 55 -0.25 14.28 11.84
CA ALA A 55 -0.01 13.17 10.92
C ALA A 55 0.70 13.57 9.61
N ASP A 56 1.46 14.69 9.62
CA ASP A 56 2.29 15.11 8.52
C ASP A 56 3.57 14.26 8.46
N MET A 57 3.95 13.84 7.27
CA MET A 57 5.18 13.09 7.04
C MET A 57 6.39 14.04 7.09
N CYS A 58 7.23 13.89 8.11
CA CYS A 58 8.46 14.65 8.29
C CYS A 58 9.67 13.79 7.95
N MET A 59 10.37 14.12 6.89
CA MET A 59 11.55 13.38 6.44
C MET A 59 12.71 13.59 7.42
N ILE A 60 13.37 12.50 7.81
CA ILE A 60 14.56 12.56 8.68
C ILE A 60 15.83 12.61 7.84
N ASN A 61 15.90 11.80 6.79
CA ASN A 61 16.99 11.78 5.83
C ASN A 61 16.48 11.94 4.38
N ASN A 62 17.35 12.41 3.51
CA ASN A 62 17.04 12.54 2.09
C ASN A 62 17.03 11.18 1.38
N ASN A 63 16.52 11.19 0.16
CA ASN A 63 16.41 10.04 -0.72
C ASN A 63 17.63 9.12 -0.64
N ASP A 64 17.38 7.87 -0.26
CA ASP A 64 18.37 6.77 -0.25
C ASP A 64 19.61 6.98 0.63
N ALA A 65 19.64 7.98 1.48
CA ALA A 65 20.83 8.37 2.27
C ALA A 65 20.98 7.61 3.59
N ARG A 66 21.16 6.31 3.49
CA ARG A 66 21.57 5.41 4.57
C ARG A 66 22.62 4.46 4.01
N TYR A 67 23.89 4.64 4.40
CA TYR A 67 25.02 3.92 3.83
C TYR A 67 25.93 3.33 4.90
N PHE A 68 26.52 2.19 4.59
CA PHE A 68 27.54 1.55 5.40
C PHE A 68 28.69 1.08 4.49
N TYR A 69 29.89 1.60 4.76
CA TYR A 69 31.10 1.25 4.04
C TYR A 69 32.05 0.49 4.93
N ILE A 70 32.81 -0.42 4.34
CA ILE A 70 33.89 -1.16 4.95
C ILE A 70 35.15 -0.89 4.12
N ARG A 71 36.23 -0.58 4.77
CA ARG A 71 37.53 -0.40 4.15
C ARG A 71 38.58 -1.28 4.87
N ASP A 72 39.34 -2.01 4.11
CA ASP A 72 40.59 -2.65 4.59
C ASP A 72 41.70 -1.62 4.56
N ASP A 73 42.20 -1.21 5.72
CA ASP A 73 43.15 -0.13 5.84
C ASP A 73 44.58 -0.55 5.36
N GLU A 74 44.87 -1.85 5.23
CA GLU A 74 46.16 -2.32 4.71
C GLU A 74 46.19 -2.29 3.17
N THR A 75 45.08 -2.60 2.53
CA THR A 75 44.98 -2.70 1.07
C THR A 75 44.31 -1.49 0.43
N ASN A 76 43.68 -0.63 1.22
CA ASN A 76 42.83 0.48 0.81
C ASN A 76 41.65 0.06 -0.10
N LYS A 77 41.22 -1.21 -0.03
CA LYS A 77 40.02 -1.67 -0.73
C LYS A 77 38.78 -1.40 0.10
N SER A 78 37.76 -0.85 -0.55
CA SER A 78 36.51 -0.46 0.10
C SER A 78 35.32 -1.13 -0.58
N TRP A 79 34.32 -1.54 0.19
CA TRP A 79 33.08 -2.15 -0.31
C TRP A 79 31.89 -1.82 0.58
N ASN A 80 30.70 -2.18 0.13
CA ASN A 80 29.45 -2.12 0.90
C ASN A 80 28.94 -3.55 1.20
N ILE A 81 28.12 -3.73 2.21
CA ILE A 81 27.46 -5.01 2.48
C ILE A 81 26.50 -5.37 1.33
N GLY A 82 25.77 -4.39 0.79
CA GLY A 82 25.11 -4.52 -0.52
C GLY A 82 26.08 -4.21 -1.68
N ALA A 83 25.57 -4.23 -2.91
CA ALA A 83 26.39 -3.89 -4.07
C ALA A 83 26.63 -2.38 -4.21
N ALA A 84 25.64 -1.58 -3.86
CA ALA A 84 25.68 -0.12 -4.01
C ALA A 84 26.05 0.55 -2.68
N PRO A 85 26.61 1.77 -2.71
CA PRO A 85 26.84 2.61 -3.89
C PRO A 85 28.21 2.40 -4.57
N LEU A 86 29.20 1.77 -3.92
CA LEU A 86 30.55 1.59 -4.50
C LEU A 86 30.57 0.65 -5.71
N ASN A 87 29.57 -0.20 -5.85
CA ASN A 87 29.40 -1.19 -6.92
C ASN A 87 30.55 -2.24 -7.01
N GLU A 88 31.28 -2.46 -5.91
CA GLU A 88 32.29 -3.50 -5.83
C GLU A 88 31.64 -4.90 -5.88
N GLN A 89 32.38 -5.85 -6.45
CA GLN A 89 31.94 -7.22 -6.52
C GLN A 89 32.11 -7.92 -5.17
N VAL A 90 31.03 -8.49 -4.65
CA VAL A 90 31.03 -9.34 -3.45
C VAL A 90 31.05 -10.83 -3.85
N GLU A 91 31.62 -11.69 -3.01
CA GLU A 91 31.76 -13.14 -3.26
C GLU A 91 30.44 -13.87 -3.04
N SER A 92 29.65 -13.40 -2.06
CA SER A 92 28.30 -13.87 -1.80
C SER A 92 27.41 -12.71 -1.35
N TYR A 93 26.12 -12.82 -1.59
CA TYR A 93 25.14 -11.80 -1.20
C TYR A 93 23.76 -12.41 -0.99
N GLN A 94 23.08 -11.96 0.06
CA GLN A 94 21.65 -12.12 0.25
C GLN A 94 21.06 -10.98 1.07
N CYS A 95 19.79 -10.67 0.81
CA CYS A 95 18.99 -9.76 1.62
C CYS A 95 17.69 -10.45 2.01
N GLU A 96 17.42 -10.53 3.28
CA GLU A 96 16.15 -11.00 3.84
C GLU A 96 15.28 -9.79 4.19
N HIS A 97 14.16 -9.62 3.48
CA HIS A 97 13.09 -8.74 3.89
C HIS A 97 12.04 -9.53 4.64
N SER A 98 11.82 -9.21 5.91
CA SER A 98 10.82 -9.79 6.78
C SER A 98 9.70 -8.80 7.09
N ILE A 99 8.60 -9.28 7.62
CA ILE A 99 7.51 -8.42 8.08
C ILE A 99 7.91 -7.45 9.20
N GLY A 100 8.98 -7.74 9.97
CA GLY A 100 9.44 -6.92 11.10
C GLY A 100 10.88 -6.40 11.00
N PHE A 101 11.67 -6.88 10.05
CA PHE A 101 13.06 -6.42 9.85
C PHE A 101 13.52 -6.57 8.41
N SER A 102 14.70 -5.99 8.11
CA SER A 102 15.48 -6.30 6.90
C SER A 102 16.90 -6.66 7.31
N ARG A 103 17.49 -7.69 6.67
CA ARG A 103 18.86 -8.15 6.95
C ARG A 103 19.62 -8.40 5.66
N LEU A 104 20.73 -7.70 5.50
CA LEU A 104 21.68 -7.92 4.42
C LEU A 104 22.85 -8.77 4.93
N GLN A 105 23.37 -9.65 4.08
CA GLN A 105 24.56 -10.45 4.36
C GLN A 105 25.41 -10.55 3.11
N SER A 106 26.72 -10.45 3.26
CA SER A 106 27.67 -10.61 2.15
C SER A 106 29.03 -11.09 2.64
N GLU A 107 29.80 -11.68 1.73
CA GLU A 107 31.21 -11.95 1.93
C GLU A 107 32.02 -11.18 0.88
N CYS A 108 33.03 -10.47 1.32
CA CYS A 108 33.94 -9.73 0.46
C CYS A 108 35.34 -9.68 1.07
N GLN A 109 36.36 -10.02 0.27
CA GLN A 109 37.78 -10.01 0.71
C GLN A 109 38.03 -10.87 1.97
N GLY A 110 37.27 -11.97 2.16
CA GLY A 110 37.35 -12.83 3.33
C GLY A 110 36.76 -12.22 4.61
N ILE A 111 35.98 -11.16 4.49
CA ILE A 111 35.17 -10.58 5.58
C ILE A 111 33.71 -10.92 5.32
N GLU A 112 33.12 -11.71 6.21
CA GLU A 112 31.68 -11.94 6.26
C GLU A 112 31.04 -10.78 7.01
N SER A 113 30.05 -10.17 6.39
CA SER A 113 29.38 -8.96 6.91
C SER A 113 27.88 -9.12 6.95
N SER A 114 27.22 -8.61 7.99
CA SER A 114 25.78 -8.51 8.02
C SER A 114 25.30 -7.14 8.56
N TRP A 115 24.15 -6.72 8.08
CA TRP A 115 23.46 -5.50 8.52
C TRP A 115 21.99 -5.80 8.71
N SER A 116 21.52 -5.78 9.95
CA SER A 116 20.09 -5.90 10.30
C SER A 116 19.52 -4.53 10.64
N ILE A 117 18.31 -4.25 10.16
CA ILE A 117 17.58 -2.98 10.38
C ILE A 117 16.16 -3.35 10.82
N PHE A 118 15.69 -2.75 11.92
CA PHE A 118 14.29 -2.85 12.36
C PHE A 118 13.83 -1.56 13.02
N VAL A 119 12.51 -1.39 13.11
CA VAL A 119 11.86 -0.27 13.82
C VAL A 119 11.23 -0.83 15.09
N PRO A 120 11.65 -0.40 16.27
CA PRO A 120 11.02 -0.77 17.55
C PRO A 120 9.56 -0.34 17.62
N GLN A 121 8.76 -1.03 18.43
CA GLN A 121 7.33 -0.71 18.59
C GLN A 121 7.05 0.65 19.22
N THR A 122 8.03 1.26 19.88
CA THR A 122 7.90 2.57 20.53
C THR A 122 9.02 3.52 20.13
N GLY A 123 8.73 4.83 20.21
CA GLY A 123 9.67 5.90 19.88
C GLY A 123 9.75 6.18 18.36
N PHE A 124 10.66 7.08 18.02
CA PHE A 124 10.86 7.56 16.65
C PHE A 124 12.28 7.27 16.17
N GLN A 125 12.63 5.98 16.11
CA GLN A 125 13.95 5.52 15.67
C GLN A 125 13.90 4.18 14.96
N GLU A 126 14.95 3.91 14.21
CA GLU A 126 15.33 2.59 13.72
C GLU A 126 16.63 2.15 14.40
N VAL A 127 16.80 0.85 14.54
CA VAL A 127 17.96 0.23 15.17
C VAL A 127 18.68 -0.66 14.16
N TRP A 128 20.00 -0.48 14.06
CA TRP A 128 20.84 -1.24 13.18
C TRP A 128 21.81 -2.12 13.98
N THR A 129 22.08 -3.30 13.46
CA THR A 129 23.14 -4.17 14.00
C THR A 129 24.04 -4.59 12.85
N PHE A 130 25.30 -4.21 12.92
CA PHE A 130 26.33 -4.64 12.01
C PHE A 130 27.18 -5.73 12.67
N ARG A 131 27.50 -6.79 11.92
CA ARG A 131 28.44 -7.84 12.34
C ARG A 131 29.47 -8.01 11.26
N LEU A 132 30.75 -8.00 11.63
CA LEU A 132 31.91 -8.22 10.76
C LEU A 132 32.71 -9.39 11.31
N LYS A 133 32.90 -10.44 10.51
CA LYS A 133 33.68 -11.63 10.88
C LYS A 133 34.83 -11.81 9.93
N ASN A 134 36.02 -11.91 10.48
CA ASN A 134 37.22 -12.18 9.70
C ASN A 134 37.31 -13.70 9.42
N LYS A 135 36.98 -14.12 8.20
CA LYS A 135 37.11 -15.53 7.73
C LYS A 135 38.48 -15.81 7.12
N SER A 136 39.30 -14.78 6.92
CA SER A 136 40.63 -14.91 6.37
C SER A 136 41.60 -15.53 7.40
N ARG A 137 42.78 -15.95 6.95
CA ARG A 137 43.84 -16.49 7.80
C ARG A 137 44.79 -15.41 8.35
N LYS A 138 44.51 -14.15 8.08
CA LYS A 138 45.34 -13.00 8.48
C LYS A 138 44.56 -12.07 9.42
N THR A 139 45.27 -11.45 10.34
CA THR A 139 44.74 -10.29 11.05
C THR A 139 44.36 -9.20 10.05
N ARG A 140 43.23 -8.52 10.24
CA ARG A 140 42.76 -7.46 9.34
C ARG A 140 42.52 -6.18 10.15
N THR A 141 42.96 -5.08 9.61
CA THR A 141 42.64 -3.73 10.14
C THR A 141 41.56 -3.13 9.26
N LEU A 142 40.39 -2.92 9.83
CA LEU A 142 39.21 -2.44 9.09
C LEU A 142 38.75 -1.10 9.63
N SER A 143 38.43 -0.18 8.74
CA SER A 143 37.61 1.00 9.02
C SER A 143 36.19 0.79 8.52
N THR A 144 35.19 1.19 9.31
CA THR A 144 33.79 1.24 8.90
C THR A 144 33.27 2.65 8.97
N PHE A 145 32.35 2.99 8.05
CA PHE A 145 31.75 4.32 7.99
C PHE A 145 30.23 4.15 7.85
N SER A 146 29.48 4.58 8.87
CA SER A 146 28.03 4.67 8.81
C SER A 146 27.65 6.10 8.47
N ALA A 147 26.91 6.32 7.39
CA ALA A 147 26.63 7.65 6.87
C ALA A 147 25.14 7.87 6.58
N VAL A 148 24.60 9.00 7.04
CA VAL A 148 23.24 9.47 6.79
C VAL A 148 23.25 10.96 6.45
N THR A 149 22.18 11.42 5.77
CA THR A 149 21.88 12.87 5.69
C THR A 149 20.86 13.25 6.78
N PHE A 150 20.77 14.53 7.11
CA PHE A 150 19.71 15.09 7.95
C PHE A 150 18.92 16.14 7.16
N GLU A 151 17.59 15.92 7.05
CA GLU A 151 16.66 16.81 6.34
C GLU A 151 15.73 17.54 7.31
N LEU A 152 15.04 16.82 8.17
CA LEU A 152 14.08 17.30 9.17
C LEU A 152 12.98 18.20 8.59
N GLU A 153 12.50 17.87 7.40
CA GLU A 153 11.48 18.62 6.67
C GLU A 153 10.17 17.88 6.53
N GLY A 154 9.07 18.65 6.60
CA GLY A 154 7.76 18.16 6.18
C GLY A 154 7.69 18.00 4.66
N PHE A 155 7.08 16.91 4.19
CA PHE A 155 6.87 16.62 2.76
C PHE A 155 6.14 17.74 2.01
N SER A 156 5.35 18.54 2.72
CA SER A 156 4.50 19.61 2.17
C SER A 156 5.14 21.00 2.20
N TYR A 157 6.34 21.15 2.76
CA TYR A 157 6.99 22.45 2.76
C TYR A 157 7.57 22.74 1.38
N PRO A 158 7.21 23.87 0.74
CA PRO A 158 7.85 24.26 -0.51
C PRO A 158 9.35 24.43 -0.31
N ARG A 159 10.15 23.92 -1.24
CA ARG A 159 11.63 24.03 -1.27
C ARG A 159 12.13 25.47 -1.09
N TYR A 160 11.30 26.41 -1.36
CA TYR A 160 11.62 27.83 -1.22
C TYR A 160 11.91 28.25 0.23
N TYR A 161 11.45 27.48 1.24
CA TYR A 161 11.79 27.69 2.64
C TYR A 161 13.12 27.03 3.07
N GLU A 162 13.84 26.38 2.18
CA GLU A 162 15.15 25.76 2.46
C GLU A 162 16.17 26.75 3.04
N MET A 163 16.12 28.01 2.62
CA MET A 163 16.94 29.08 3.18
C MET A 163 16.72 29.35 4.67
N TYR A 164 15.63 28.87 5.24
CA TYR A 164 15.31 29.02 6.67
C TYR A 164 15.61 27.76 7.48
N ARG A 165 16.23 26.76 6.87
CA ARG A 165 16.75 25.60 7.62
C ARG A 165 17.83 26.07 8.57
N CYS A 166 17.52 26.06 9.86
CA CYS A 166 18.52 26.30 10.90
C CYS A 166 18.89 24.95 11.51
N LEU A 167 19.62 24.13 10.74
CA LEU A 167 20.15 22.86 11.22
C LEU A 167 21.63 23.04 11.58
N GLU A 168 22.05 22.40 12.65
CA GLU A 168 23.47 22.29 13.03
C GLU A 168 23.78 20.90 13.56
N THR A 169 24.93 20.36 13.21
CA THR A 169 25.43 19.09 13.73
C THR A 169 26.49 19.31 14.80
N SER A 170 26.47 18.48 15.83
CA SER A 170 27.51 18.41 16.84
C SER A 170 27.74 16.97 17.28
N PHE A 171 28.99 16.66 17.67
CA PHE A 171 29.30 15.36 18.26
C PHE A 171 29.13 15.41 19.76
N ASP A 172 28.28 14.52 20.29
CA ASP A 172 28.10 14.39 21.73
C ASP A 172 28.74 13.09 22.25
N ARG A 173 29.61 13.23 23.25
CA ARG A 173 30.39 12.11 23.79
C ARG A 173 29.55 11.09 24.57
N GLU A 174 28.51 11.54 25.27
CA GLU A 174 27.63 10.64 26.03
C GLU A 174 26.65 9.91 25.10
N LEU A 175 26.20 10.59 24.05
CA LEU A 175 25.46 9.97 22.94
C LEU A 175 26.34 8.99 22.18
N ASN A 176 27.65 9.21 22.16
CA ASN A 176 28.62 8.56 21.29
C ASN A 176 28.16 8.63 19.82
N GLY A 177 27.82 9.84 19.39
CA GLY A 177 27.19 10.05 18.09
C GLY A 177 27.02 11.51 17.72
N ILE A 178 26.46 11.74 16.54
CA ILE A 178 26.12 13.05 15.99
C ILE A 178 24.67 13.37 16.32
N TYR A 179 24.46 14.55 16.89
CA TYR A 179 23.17 15.16 17.13
C TYR A 179 22.94 16.33 16.18
N CYS A 180 21.81 16.33 15.48
CA CYS A 180 21.44 17.40 14.57
C CYS A 180 20.28 18.19 15.16
N ARG A 181 20.59 19.39 15.64
CA ARG A 181 19.60 20.31 16.19
C ARG A 181 18.83 21.01 15.07
N SER A 182 17.52 21.10 15.24
CA SER A 182 16.62 21.82 14.32
C SER A 182 16.02 23.04 15.01
N ALA A 183 16.23 24.23 14.41
CA ALA A 183 15.75 25.50 14.93
C ALA A 183 15.07 26.36 13.85
N HIS A 184 14.06 25.83 13.17
CA HIS A 184 13.38 26.56 12.10
C HIS A 184 12.36 27.56 12.66
N PRO A 185 12.50 28.87 12.40
CA PRO A 185 11.71 29.92 13.05
C PRO A 185 10.25 29.95 12.66
N PHE A 186 9.88 29.34 11.53
CA PHE A 186 8.52 29.39 10.98
C PHE A 186 7.79 28.05 11.01
N ALA A 187 8.30 27.04 11.74
CA ALA A 187 7.60 25.78 11.83
C ALA A 187 6.30 25.93 12.64
N PRO A 188 5.17 25.56 12.07
CA PRO A 188 3.88 25.66 12.75
C PRO A 188 3.61 24.48 13.72
N HIS A 189 4.54 23.54 13.87
CA HIS A 189 4.38 22.31 14.63
C HIS A 189 5.61 22.02 15.50
N LYS A 190 5.45 21.10 16.42
CA LYS A 190 6.52 20.60 17.29
C LYS A 190 7.67 20.02 16.45
N ARG A 191 8.90 20.34 16.83
CA ARG A 191 10.09 19.88 16.12
C ARG A 191 10.83 18.87 16.95
N TYR A 192 11.39 17.92 16.21
CA TYR A 192 12.32 16.93 16.69
C TYR A 192 13.73 17.22 16.16
N ASN A 193 14.72 16.76 16.90
CA ASN A 193 16.12 16.80 16.52
C ASN A 193 16.54 15.40 16.07
N ALA A 194 17.35 15.29 15.02
CA ALA A 194 17.82 14.00 14.56
C ALA A 194 19.12 13.58 15.24
N TYR A 195 19.38 12.27 15.27
CA TYR A 195 20.65 11.75 15.80
C TYR A 195 21.04 10.43 15.14
N LEU A 196 22.36 10.19 15.10
CA LEU A 196 22.98 8.92 14.76
C LEU A 196 23.97 8.58 15.85
N ALA A 197 23.75 7.46 16.55
CA ALA A 197 24.55 7.03 17.69
C ALA A 197 25.04 5.59 17.54
N ALA A 198 26.17 5.25 18.13
CA ALA A 198 26.77 3.93 18.08
C ALA A 198 27.06 3.34 19.45
N SER A 199 27.00 1.99 19.59
CA SER A 199 27.35 1.27 20.83
C SER A 199 28.85 1.19 21.07
N GLU A 200 29.64 1.15 19.99
CA GLU A 200 31.10 1.08 20.08
C GLU A 200 31.70 2.48 20.03
N PRO A 201 32.85 2.71 20.70
CA PRO A 201 33.50 4.03 20.66
C PRO A 201 33.77 4.49 19.24
N VAL A 202 33.31 5.69 18.91
CA VAL A 202 33.55 6.33 17.60
C VAL A 202 35.01 6.76 17.54
N TYR A 203 35.71 6.33 16.49
CA TYR A 203 37.12 6.71 16.26
C TYR A 203 37.23 8.13 15.72
N ALA A 204 36.43 8.48 14.71
CA ALA A 204 36.33 9.81 14.12
C ALA A 204 34.92 10.00 13.53
N TYR A 205 34.59 11.25 13.21
CA TYR A 205 33.22 11.57 12.70
C TYR A 205 33.29 12.75 11.72
N ASP A 206 32.25 12.91 10.91
CA ASP A 206 31.98 14.12 10.13
C ASP A 206 30.50 14.47 10.17
N GLY A 207 30.19 15.70 10.60
CA GLY A 207 28.86 16.32 10.50
C GLY A 207 28.72 17.15 9.22
N ASP A 208 29.84 17.48 8.58
CA ASP A 208 29.90 18.11 7.26
C ASP A 208 30.14 17.05 6.17
N LEU A 209 29.10 16.74 5.41
CA LEU A 209 29.21 15.76 4.33
C LEU A 209 30.12 16.18 3.19
N ALA A 210 30.34 17.47 2.99
CA ALA A 210 31.29 17.92 1.99
C ALA A 210 32.73 17.50 2.33
N ARG A 211 33.08 17.45 3.62
CA ARG A 211 34.38 16.91 4.10
C ARG A 211 34.51 15.43 3.85
N PHE A 212 33.48 14.68 4.19
CA PHE A 212 33.46 13.22 3.99
C PHE A 212 33.48 12.82 2.51
N CYS A 213 32.68 13.50 1.68
CA CYS A 213 32.53 13.16 0.26
C CYS A 213 33.61 13.77 -0.65
N GLY A 214 34.43 14.69 -0.13
CA GLY A 214 35.45 15.41 -0.94
C GLY A 214 34.88 16.46 -1.88
N ALA A 215 33.62 16.85 -1.73
CA ALA A 215 32.94 17.79 -2.60
C ALA A 215 33.11 19.25 -2.17
N ALA A 216 34.11 19.57 -1.34
CA ALA A 216 34.35 20.92 -0.82
C ALA A 216 34.46 21.94 -1.97
N GLY A 217 33.49 22.83 -2.06
CA GLY A 217 33.42 23.93 -3.02
C GLY A 217 32.67 23.67 -4.33
N SER A 218 32.24 22.45 -4.61
CA SER A 218 31.50 22.12 -5.87
C SER A 218 29.99 21.91 -5.70
N VAL A 219 29.53 21.64 -4.51
CA VAL A 219 28.10 21.35 -4.26
C VAL A 219 27.44 22.55 -3.60
N THR A 220 27.11 23.54 -4.41
CA THR A 220 26.26 24.67 -4.02
C THR A 220 24.76 24.35 -4.21
N LYS A 221 24.40 23.15 -4.67
CA LYS A 221 23.04 22.77 -4.97
C LYS A 221 22.57 21.69 -4.02
N LEU A 222 21.55 22.00 -3.26
CA LEU A 222 20.67 21.09 -2.55
C LEU A 222 20.03 20.00 -3.46
N ASP A 223 20.20 20.11 -4.76
CA ASP A 223 19.69 19.20 -5.79
C ASP A 223 20.65 18.06 -6.19
N ALA A 224 21.87 18.01 -5.69
CA ALA A 224 22.69 16.82 -5.86
C ALA A 224 22.00 15.69 -5.10
N SER A 225 21.50 14.68 -5.81
CA SER A 225 20.92 13.52 -5.15
C SER A 225 21.92 12.99 -4.12
N ALA A 226 21.47 12.68 -2.91
CA ALA A 226 22.35 12.12 -1.87
C ALA A 226 23.13 10.91 -2.41
N TYR A 227 22.53 10.15 -3.33
CA TYR A 227 23.16 9.04 -4.04
C TYR A 227 24.44 9.47 -4.79
N ALA A 228 24.46 10.62 -5.47
CA ALA A 228 25.65 11.09 -6.20
C ALA A 228 26.81 11.46 -5.24
N LEU A 229 26.49 12.05 -4.08
CA LEU A 229 27.49 12.38 -3.07
C LEU A 229 28.13 11.13 -2.45
N PHE A 230 27.34 10.10 -2.21
CA PHE A 230 27.77 8.89 -1.51
C PHE A 230 28.30 7.77 -2.42
N GLN A 231 28.33 7.98 -3.74
CA GLN A 231 28.85 6.95 -4.65
C GLN A 231 30.30 6.57 -4.40
N ARG A 232 31.16 7.54 -4.13
CA ARG A 232 32.60 7.36 -3.89
C ARG A 232 33.12 8.41 -2.93
N PRO A 233 32.80 8.37 -1.64
CA PRO A 233 33.26 9.34 -0.68
C PRO A 233 34.79 9.32 -0.59
N ASP A 234 35.45 10.49 -0.70
CA ASP A 234 36.90 10.60 -0.70
C ASP A 234 37.55 9.98 0.55
N VAL A 235 36.97 10.21 1.72
CA VAL A 235 37.43 9.61 2.97
C VAL A 235 37.49 8.08 2.88
N VAL A 236 36.47 7.44 2.26
CA VAL A 236 36.42 5.98 2.12
C VAL A 236 37.41 5.47 1.09
N VAL A 237 37.48 6.09 -0.11
CA VAL A 237 38.24 5.54 -1.25
C VAL A 237 39.71 5.97 -1.27
N ASN A 238 40.07 7.10 -0.65
CA ASN A 238 41.42 7.62 -0.62
C ASN A 238 42.23 7.15 0.62
N GLY A 239 41.60 6.35 1.53
CA GLY A 239 42.31 5.82 2.70
C GLY A 239 42.48 6.82 3.84
N SER A 240 41.78 7.96 3.82
CA SER A 240 41.81 8.95 4.89
C SER A 240 40.81 8.62 6.03
N ASP A 241 40.94 9.37 7.11
CA ASP A 241 40.00 9.32 8.22
C ASP A 241 39.05 10.52 8.19
N CYS A 242 37.87 10.39 8.84
CA CYS A 242 37.00 11.54 9.11
C CYS A 242 37.74 12.64 9.86
N THR A 243 37.32 13.89 9.68
CA THR A 243 38.02 15.08 10.12
C THR A 243 37.55 15.66 11.44
N ASN A 244 36.58 15.02 12.08
CA ASN A 244 35.84 15.48 13.27
C ASN A 244 35.17 16.84 13.01
N SER A 245 34.57 16.97 11.82
CA SER A 245 33.87 18.19 11.42
C SER A 245 32.47 18.29 11.99
N GLU A 246 32.06 19.51 12.28
CA GLU A 246 30.67 19.89 12.55
C GLU A 246 30.23 20.88 11.48
N ALA A 247 28.93 20.97 11.25
CA ALA A 247 28.39 21.81 10.18
C ALA A 247 27.10 22.51 10.63
N ALA A 248 26.84 23.66 9.97
CA ALA A 248 25.61 24.40 10.13
C ALA A 248 25.10 24.88 8.76
N LEU A 249 23.80 24.84 8.53
CA LEU A 249 23.05 25.39 7.39
C LEU A 249 23.21 24.70 6.02
N PHE A 250 24.33 24.03 5.77
CA PHE A 250 24.62 23.42 4.47
C PHE A 250 24.58 21.88 4.54
N ILE A 251 25.21 21.17 3.65
CA ILE A 251 25.13 19.72 3.45
C ILE A 251 25.45 18.95 4.74
N LEU A 252 24.45 18.77 5.55
CA LEU A 252 24.53 18.19 6.89
C LEU A 252 24.30 16.68 6.85
N GLY A 253 25.05 15.97 7.67
CA GLY A 253 24.83 14.55 7.86
C GLY A 253 25.48 14.04 9.14
N GLY A 254 25.38 12.75 9.31
CA GLY A 254 26.04 12.03 10.37
C GLY A 254 26.92 10.95 9.78
N VAL A 255 28.23 11.08 9.91
CA VAL A 255 29.18 10.01 9.56
C VAL A 255 29.93 9.60 10.82
N LEU A 256 29.86 8.30 11.16
CA LEU A 256 30.60 7.73 12.27
C LEU A 256 31.58 6.70 11.74
N GLN A 257 32.88 6.93 12.01
CA GLN A 257 33.97 6.03 11.67
C GLN A 257 34.36 5.19 12.88
N HIS A 258 34.51 3.86 12.68
CA HIS A 258 35.11 2.95 13.65
C HIS A 258 36.32 2.26 13.03
N LYS A 259 37.31 1.95 13.86
CA LYS A 259 38.48 1.15 13.47
C LYS A 259 38.59 -0.10 14.32
N PHE A 260 38.82 -1.22 13.68
CA PHE A 260 38.92 -2.51 14.34
C PHE A 260 40.12 -3.31 13.83
N ILE A 261 40.76 -4.03 14.73
CA ILE A 261 41.72 -5.07 14.41
C ILE A 261 41.06 -6.41 14.68
N LEU A 262 40.79 -7.20 13.65
CA LEU A 262 40.12 -8.49 13.74
C LEU A 262 41.10 -9.64 13.51
N GLN A 263 41.25 -10.50 14.51
CA GLN A 263 42.00 -11.76 14.39
C GLN A 263 41.26 -12.76 13.48
N PRO A 264 41.95 -13.77 12.89
CA PRO A 264 41.27 -14.83 12.17
C PRO A 264 40.14 -15.47 13.01
N GLY A 265 38.96 -15.55 12.46
CA GLY A 265 37.75 -16.06 13.11
C GLY A 265 37.03 -15.10 14.06
N GLU A 266 37.61 -13.96 14.39
CA GLU A 266 37.00 -12.97 15.29
C GLU A 266 35.81 -12.28 14.64
N THR A 267 34.81 -11.97 15.47
CA THR A 267 33.59 -11.23 15.08
C THR A 267 33.47 -9.96 15.92
N LYS A 268 33.24 -8.83 15.25
CA LYS A 268 32.89 -7.56 15.88
C LYS A 268 31.44 -7.21 15.57
N GLU A 269 30.74 -6.69 16.57
CA GLU A 269 29.37 -6.20 16.43
C GLU A 269 29.31 -4.71 16.80
N ILE A 270 28.57 -3.93 16.01
CA ILE A 270 28.25 -2.52 16.27
C ILE A 270 26.73 -2.40 16.22
N ARG A 271 26.13 -1.86 17.24
CA ARG A 271 24.72 -1.46 17.25
C ARG A 271 24.63 0.05 17.08
N MET A 272 23.67 0.49 16.29
CA MET A 272 23.46 1.91 16.03
C MET A 272 21.98 2.25 16.13
N VAL A 273 21.71 3.50 16.47
CA VAL A 273 20.36 4.06 16.53
C VAL A 273 20.34 5.30 15.65
N PHE A 274 19.41 5.34 14.71
CA PHE A 274 19.11 6.49 13.88
C PHE A 274 17.65 6.90 14.07
N GLY A 275 17.41 8.16 14.39
CA GLY A 275 16.05 8.62 14.65
C GLY A 275 15.98 10.09 15.02
N VAL A 276 14.84 10.44 15.64
CA VAL A 276 14.58 11.79 16.14
C VAL A 276 14.16 11.75 17.62
N SER A 277 14.43 12.85 18.32
CA SER A 277 14.07 13.03 19.73
C SER A 277 13.71 14.49 20.02
N GLU A 278 12.99 14.73 21.11
CA GLU A 278 12.67 16.08 21.58
C GLU A 278 13.88 16.76 22.19
N SER A 279 14.76 15.98 22.81
CA SER A 279 15.95 16.48 23.52
C SER A 279 17.15 15.56 23.31
N LEU A 280 18.35 16.11 23.60
CA LEU A 280 19.60 15.35 23.60
C LEU A 280 19.59 14.24 24.68
N ASP A 281 18.99 14.50 25.83
CA ASP A 281 18.94 13.51 26.91
C ASP A 281 18.05 12.30 26.54
N GLU A 282 16.95 12.52 25.82
CA GLU A 282 16.14 11.44 25.25
C GLU A 282 16.94 10.62 24.23
N ALA A 283 17.68 11.29 23.33
CA ALA A 283 18.55 10.61 22.36
C ALA A 283 19.61 9.76 23.08
N ARG A 284 20.29 10.30 24.12
CA ARG A 284 21.27 9.57 24.94
C ARG A 284 20.63 8.34 25.62
N ALA A 285 19.47 8.50 26.23
CA ALA A 285 18.74 7.40 26.87
C ALA A 285 18.39 6.29 25.89
N THR A 286 17.91 6.64 24.70
CA THR A 286 17.56 5.70 23.64
C THR A 286 18.81 5.00 23.09
N ALA A 287 19.88 5.70 22.84
CA ALA A 287 21.15 5.13 22.38
C ALA A 287 21.71 4.13 23.41
N LYS A 288 21.71 4.50 24.69
CA LYS A 288 22.11 3.61 25.79
C LYS A 288 21.26 2.35 25.89
N MET A 289 19.95 2.47 25.70
CA MET A 289 19.01 1.33 25.72
C MET A 289 19.37 0.30 24.64
N TYR A 290 19.59 0.75 23.40
CA TYR A 290 19.89 -0.13 22.28
C TYR A 290 21.38 -0.45 22.11
N ALA A 291 22.26 0.12 22.91
CA ALA A 291 23.62 -0.38 23.07
C ALA A 291 23.67 -1.77 23.75
N ASP A 292 22.62 -2.13 24.54
CA ASP A 292 22.47 -3.46 25.11
C ASP A 292 22.03 -4.48 24.06
N ALA A 293 22.80 -5.55 23.89
CA ALA A 293 22.55 -6.59 22.89
C ALA A 293 21.23 -7.32 23.11
N LYS A 294 20.96 -7.68 24.38
CA LYS A 294 19.75 -8.46 24.72
C LYS A 294 18.49 -7.62 24.51
N ARG A 295 18.53 -6.32 24.87
CA ARG A 295 17.40 -5.42 24.61
C ARG A 295 17.16 -5.25 23.11
N THR A 296 18.22 -5.09 22.32
CA THR A 296 18.12 -4.96 20.85
C THR A 296 17.53 -6.22 20.21
N GLU A 297 18.01 -7.41 20.61
CA GLU A 297 17.46 -8.68 20.12
C GLU A 297 15.99 -8.87 20.53
N SER A 298 15.64 -8.56 21.79
CA SER A 298 14.26 -8.62 22.28
C SER A 298 13.35 -7.67 21.49
N ALA A 299 13.77 -6.43 21.28
CA ALA A 299 12.98 -5.43 20.54
C ALA A 299 12.75 -5.83 19.08
N CYS A 300 13.75 -6.44 18.44
CA CYS A 300 13.59 -6.97 17.08
C CYS A 300 12.58 -8.11 17.05
N LYS A 301 12.65 -9.03 17.99
CA LYS A 301 11.69 -10.13 18.14
C LYS A 301 10.27 -9.61 18.41
N GLU A 302 10.13 -8.67 19.35
CA GLU A 302 8.86 -7.98 19.66
C GLU A 302 8.24 -7.34 18.40
N ALA A 303 9.05 -6.72 17.54
CA ALA A 303 8.56 -6.13 16.28
C ALA A 303 8.04 -7.18 15.28
N VAL A 304 8.67 -8.35 15.20
CA VAL A 304 8.20 -9.46 14.37
C VAL A 304 6.91 -10.04 14.95
N GLU A 305 6.90 -10.38 16.23
CA GLU A 305 5.76 -10.99 16.93
C GLU A 305 4.51 -10.10 16.87
N TYR A 306 4.67 -8.80 17.06
CA TYR A 306 3.59 -7.83 16.93
C TYR A 306 2.92 -7.87 15.55
N ASN A 307 3.72 -7.91 14.48
CA ASN A 307 3.17 -7.97 13.14
C ASN A 307 2.52 -9.33 12.82
N LEU A 308 3.08 -10.43 13.32
CA LEU A 308 2.49 -11.77 13.17
C LEU A 308 1.13 -11.83 13.87
N ASP A 309 1.04 -11.38 15.12
CA ASP A 309 -0.20 -11.34 15.90
C ASP A 309 -1.26 -10.47 15.22
N LYS A 310 -0.89 -9.26 14.82
CA LYS A 310 -1.75 -8.31 14.11
C LYS A 310 -2.42 -8.90 12.86
N TYR A 311 -1.73 -9.79 12.12
CA TYR A 311 -2.24 -10.39 10.90
C TYR A 311 -2.89 -11.76 11.09
N SER A 312 -2.87 -12.33 12.29
CA SER A 312 -3.31 -13.70 12.57
C SER A 312 -4.82 -13.91 12.49
N SER A 313 -5.62 -12.87 12.77
CA SER A 313 -7.09 -12.94 12.82
C SER A 313 -7.78 -13.24 11.48
N LEU A 314 -7.03 -13.16 10.39
CA LEU A 314 -7.49 -13.48 9.04
C LEU A 314 -6.42 -14.30 8.32
N SER A 315 -6.74 -15.49 7.83
CA SER A 315 -5.82 -16.27 7.01
C SER A 315 -6.56 -17.12 5.98
N VAL A 316 -5.86 -17.50 4.93
CA VAL A 316 -6.35 -18.40 3.89
C VAL A 316 -5.31 -19.46 3.59
N THR A 317 -5.75 -20.70 3.38
CA THR A 317 -4.97 -21.79 2.87
C THR A 317 -5.61 -22.30 1.59
N THR A 318 -4.92 -22.11 0.47
CA THR A 318 -5.34 -22.56 -0.86
C THR A 318 -4.34 -23.56 -1.42
N PRO A 319 -4.66 -24.27 -2.50
CA PRO A 319 -3.68 -25.12 -3.19
C PRO A 319 -2.48 -24.36 -3.77
N ASP A 320 -2.57 -23.02 -3.89
CA ASP A 320 -1.52 -22.16 -4.43
C ASP A 320 -0.72 -21.51 -3.28
N SER A 321 0.48 -22.01 -3.02
CA SER A 321 1.34 -21.52 -1.94
C SER A 321 1.73 -20.05 -2.11
N LYS A 322 1.86 -19.56 -3.34
CA LYS A 322 2.19 -18.16 -3.61
C LYS A 322 1.04 -17.22 -3.19
N ILE A 323 -0.20 -17.62 -3.45
CA ILE A 323 -1.38 -16.91 -2.94
C ILE A 323 -1.33 -16.87 -1.42
N ASN A 324 -1.03 -18.01 -0.76
CA ASN A 324 -1.00 -18.08 0.69
C ASN A 324 0.06 -17.15 1.30
N HIS A 325 1.31 -17.15 0.77
CA HIS A 325 2.38 -16.28 1.26
C HIS A 325 2.07 -14.80 1.09
N ILE A 326 1.57 -14.41 -0.08
CA ILE A 326 1.28 -13.01 -0.37
C ILE A 326 0.06 -12.52 0.43
N MET A 327 -1.05 -13.25 0.40
CA MET A 327 -2.31 -12.80 0.96
C MET A 327 -2.33 -12.80 2.49
N ASN A 328 -1.64 -13.74 3.12
CA ASN A 328 -1.66 -13.85 4.58
C ASN A 328 -0.77 -12.81 5.27
N GLN A 329 0.32 -12.38 4.66
CA GLN A 329 1.31 -11.50 5.30
C GLN A 329 1.54 -10.21 4.49
N TRP A 330 2.10 -10.32 3.30
CA TRP A 330 2.60 -9.17 2.54
C TRP A 330 1.50 -8.22 2.07
N LEU A 331 0.34 -8.77 1.67
CA LEU A 331 -0.81 -7.96 1.29
C LEU A 331 -1.33 -7.12 2.46
N LYS A 332 -1.44 -7.69 3.65
CA LYS A 332 -1.88 -6.96 4.86
C LYS A 332 -0.87 -5.89 5.24
N LYS A 333 0.43 -6.23 5.18
CA LYS A 333 1.50 -5.26 5.37
C LYS A 333 1.43 -4.12 4.36
N GLN A 334 1.14 -4.42 3.10
CA GLN A 334 0.96 -3.40 2.05
C GLN A 334 -0.25 -2.50 2.32
N ILE A 335 -1.38 -3.07 2.75
CA ILE A 335 -2.59 -2.32 3.13
C ILE A 335 -2.30 -1.38 4.30
N ASP A 336 -1.63 -1.86 5.34
CA ASP A 336 -1.21 -1.02 6.47
C ASP A 336 -0.29 0.13 6.00
N CYS A 337 0.64 -0.13 5.09
CA CYS A 337 1.53 0.90 4.52
C CYS A 337 0.75 2.02 3.81
N CYS A 338 -0.37 1.70 3.16
CA CYS A 338 -1.19 2.69 2.46
C CYS A 338 -1.79 3.76 3.38
N ILE A 339 -1.98 3.46 4.67
CA ILE A 339 -2.55 4.41 5.64
C ILE A 339 -1.50 5.37 6.20
N VAL A 340 -0.23 4.97 6.26
CA VAL A 340 0.82 5.71 6.95
C VAL A 340 1.15 7.04 6.27
N GLY A 341 0.91 7.21 4.97
CA GLY A 341 1.43 8.35 4.22
C GLY A 341 0.39 9.34 3.71
N LYS A 342 -0.53 8.87 2.87
CA LYS A 342 -1.47 9.75 2.17
C LYS A 342 -2.76 9.92 2.96
N LYS A 343 -3.27 11.15 3.00
CA LYS A 343 -4.50 11.51 3.70
C LYS A 343 -5.54 12.05 2.72
N GLY A 344 -6.25 11.15 2.04
CA GLY A 344 -7.31 11.45 1.08
C GLY A 344 -8.58 10.64 1.34
N VAL A 345 -9.75 11.26 1.21
CA VAL A 345 -11.03 10.64 1.58
C VAL A 345 -11.27 9.33 0.83
N ARG A 346 -11.22 9.35 -0.50
CA ARG A 346 -11.43 8.16 -1.34
C ARG A 346 -10.44 7.04 -1.04
N ASP A 347 -9.15 7.39 -0.96
CA ASP A 347 -8.09 6.40 -0.80
C ASP A 347 -8.17 5.74 0.57
N ASN A 348 -8.30 6.55 1.64
CA ASN A 348 -8.40 6.04 3.01
C ASN A 348 -9.65 5.19 3.22
N LEU A 349 -10.81 5.54 2.65
CA LEU A 349 -12.04 4.76 2.79
C LEU A 349 -11.91 3.37 2.15
N GLN A 350 -11.31 3.27 0.96
CA GLN A 350 -11.09 1.96 0.31
C GLN A 350 -10.13 1.07 1.13
N ILE A 351 -9.05 1.66 1.64
CA ILE A 351 -8.09 0.96 2.49
C ILE A 351 -8.73 0.56 3.83
N ALA A 352 -9.50 1.46 4.45
CA ALA A 352 -10.18 1.19 5.71
C ALA A 352 -11.15 -0.01 5.60
N VAL A 353 -11.88 -0.13 4.48
CA VAL A 353 -12.74 -1.30 4.25
C VAL A 353 -11.96 -2.60 4.16
N ALA A 354 -10.74 -2.60 3.63
CA ALA A 354 -9.88 -3.77 3.67
C ALA A 354 -9.39 -4.09 5.09
N LEU A 355 -9.03 -3.06 5.87
CA LEU A 355 -8.62 -3.20 7.28
C LEU A 355 -9.73 -3.78 8.17
N LEU A 356 -11.00 -3.56 7.86
CA LEU A 356 -12.12 -4.15 8.61
C LEU A 356 -11.96 -5.66 8.80
N ASN A 357 -11.30 -6.35 7.88
CA ASN A 357 -11.12 -7.81 7.95
C ASN A 357 -10.15 -8.27 9.07
N TYR A 358 -9.24 -7.39 9.57
CA TYR A 358 -8.19 -7.79 10.52
C TYR A 358 -7.73 -6.69 11.50
N ARG A 359 -8.14 -5.43 11.29
CA ARG A 359 -7.83 -4.27 12.15
C ARG A 359 -9.06 -3.36 12.30
N GLN A 360 -10.11 -3.89 12.87
CA GLN A 360 -11.44 -3.29 12.91
C GLN A 360 -11.46 -1.89 13.53
N GLU A 361 -10.80 -1.71 14.68
CA GLU A 361 -10.76 -0.41 15.37
C GLU A 361 -10.00 0.64 14.54
N LYS A 362 -8.87 0.26 13.92
CA LYS A 362 -8.13 1.18 13.05
C LYS A 362 -8.96 1.58 11.82
N ALA A 363 -9.68 0.64 11.23
CA ALA A 363 -10.60 0.92 10.12
C ALA A 363 -11.71 1.88 10.53
N ARG A 364 -12.30 1.69 11.73
CA ARG A 364 -13.32 2.57 12.31
C ARG A 364 -12.79 3.99 12.49
N GLU A 365 -11.59 4.15 13.05
CA GLU A 365 -10.93 5.45 13.21
C GLU A 365 -10.76 6.17 11.88
N GLU A 366 -10.22 5.50 10.86
CA GLU A 366 -9.97 6.08 9.53
C GLU A 366 -11.28 6.47 8.82
N ILE A 367 -12.34 5.65 8.94
CA ILE A 367 -13.66 5.98 8.35
C ILE A 367 -14.26 7.21 9.03
N LEU A 368 -14.22 7.28 10.36
CA LEU A 368 -14.73 8.44 11.10
C LEU A 368 -13.90 9.70 10.85
N GLU A 369 -12.59 9.57 10.67
CA GLU A 369 -11.73 10.69 10.27
C GLU A 369 -12.11 11.22 8.90
N CYS A 370 -12.35 10.35 7.90
CA CYS A 370 -12.81 10.77 6.58
C CYS A 370 -14.12 11.56 6.63
N LEU A 371 -15.04 11.22 7.53
CA LEU A 371 -16.31 11.97 7.70
C LEU A 371 -16.08 13.42 8.17
N ARG A 372 -15.03 13.72 8.94
CA ARG A 372 -14.68 15.08 9.37
C ARG A 372 -14.29 15.98 8.20
N HIS A 373 -13.94 15.38 7.08
CA HIS A 373 -13.53 16.06 5.85
C HIS A 373 -14.65 16.13 4.80
N GLN A 374 -15.88 15.80 5.21
CA GLN A 374 -17.10 16.01 4.41
C GLN A 374 -17.72 17.36 4.73
N PHE A 375 -18.19 18.08 3.70
CA PHE A 375 -18.95 19.30 3.83
C PHE A 375 -20.45 19.03 4.05
N ARG A 376 -21.16 20.00 4.62
CA ARG A 376 -22.63 19.89 4.88
C ARG A 376 -23.46 19.66 3.63
N ASP A 377 -22.98 20.07 2.46
CA ASP A 377 -23.65 19.80 1.18
C ASP A 377 -23.41 18.38 0.64
N GLY A 378 -22.64 17.58 1.35
CA GLY A 378 -22.41 16.15 1.11
C GLY A 378 -21.18 15.79 0.29
N HIS A 379 -20.51 16.76 -0.37
CA HIS A 379 -19.22 16.49 -1.00
C HIS A 379 -18.09 16.41 0.05
N ALA A 380 -16.87 15.99 -0.34
CA ALA A 380 -15.72 15.94 0.56
C ALA A 380 -14.45 16.45 -0.14
N VAL A 381 -13.45 16.82 0.65
CA VAL A 381 -12.14 17.18 0.12
C VAL A 381 -11.50 15.99 -0.61
N LEU A 382 -10.63 16.26 -1.58
CA LEU A 382 -9.80 15.22 -2.20
C LEU A 382 -8.81 14.67 -1.19
N THR A 383 -8.04 15.57 -0.57
CA THR A 383 -7.09 15.25 0.49
C THR A 383 -7.15 16.32 1.59
N TRP A 384 -6.97 15.92 2.85
CA TRP A 384 -6.84 16.89 3.95
C TRP A 384 -5.37 17.15 4.31
N TYR A 385 -4.46 16.32 3.76
CA TYR A 385 -3.03 16.58 3.86
C TYR A 385 -2.26 16.03 2.64
N PRO A 386 -1.58 16.91 1.86
CA PRO A 386 -1.81 18.37 1.83
C PRO A 386 -3.27 18.69 1.50
N TYR A 387 -3.79 19.83 1.98
CA TYR A 387 -5.19 20.19 1.75
C TYR A 387 -5.46 20.46 0.27
N ASP A 388 -6.47 19.77 -0.27
CA ASP A 388 -6.97 19.94 -1.63
C ASP A 388 -8.48 19.67 -1.63
N ASP A 389 -9.27 20.70 -1.95
CA ASP A 389 -10.72 20.63 -2.08
C ASP A 389 -11.21 20.59 -3.53
N THR A 390 -10.33 20.31 -4.48
CA THR A 390 -10.72 20.06 -5.87
C THR A 390 -11.85 19.04 -5.91
N ARG A 391 -12.95 19.41 -6.58
CA ARG A 391 -14.18 18.61 -6.57
C ARG A 391 -14.07 17.38 -7.43
N TYR A 392 -13.78 16.26 -6.79
CA TYR A 392 -13.93 14.92 -7.34
C TYR A 392 -15.34 14.41 -7.02
N SER A 393 -16.03 13.91 -8.02
CA SER A 393 -17.46 13.62 -7.91
C SER A 393 -17.79 12.32 -7.18
N ASP A 394 -16.82 11.42 -6.99
CA ASP A 394 -17.03 10.09 -6.43
C ASP A 394 -16.91 9.99 -4.89
N GLN A 395 -16.46 11.06 -4.22
CA GLN A 395 -16.26 11.05 -2.76
C GLN A 395 -17.52 10.63 -1.97
N PRO A 396 -18.74 11.15 -2.29
CA PRO A 396 -19.94 10.78 -1.55
C PRO A 396 -20.29 9.29 -1.66
N PHE A 397 -20.00 8.64 -2.81
CA PHE A 397 -20.17 7.21 -2.97
C PHE A 397 -19.31 6.43 -1.97
N TRP A 398 -18.03 6.77 -1.85
CA TRP A 398 -17.09 6.07 -0.97
C TRP A 398 -17.45 6.22 0.50
N ILE A 399 -18.01 7.36 0.91
CA ILE A 399 -18.52 7.59 2.26
C ILE A 399 -19.67 6.62 2.57
N ILE A 400 -20.68 6.57 1.72
CA ILE A 400 -21.85 5.67 1.91
C ILE A 400 -21.37 4.21 1.97
N TRP A 401 -20.55 3.80 1.00
CA TRP A 401 -20.07 2.43 0.90
C TRP A 401 -19.26 2.01 2.13
N ALA A 402 -18.30 2.82 2.57
CA ALA A 402 -17.43 2.46 3.68
C ALA A 402 -18.16 2.39 5.02
N VAL A 403 -19.10 3.29 5.29
CA VAL A 403 -19.92 3.25 6.52
C VAL A 403 -20.85 2.03 6.51
N CYS A 404 -21.46 1.70 5.38
CA CYS A 404 -22.25 0.46 5.25
C CYS A 404 -21.41 -0.80 5.51
N GLU A 405 -20.19 -0.87 4.95
CA GLU A 405 -19.27 -1.98 5.20
C GLU A 405 -18.82 -2.07 6.67
N LEU A 406 -18.59 -0.92 7.33
CA LEU A 406 -18.27 -0.87 8.76
C LEU A 406 -19.42 -1.46 9.61
N ILE A 407 -20.66 -1.06 9.35
CA ILE A 407 -21.82 -1.57 10.09
C ILE A 407 -22.04 -3.07 9.83
N LYS A 408 -21.87 -3.53 8.60
CA LYS A 408 -21.94 -4.96 8.28
C LYS A 408 -20.86 -5.76 9.01
N GLU A 409 -19.66 -5.23 9.15
CA GLU A 409 -18.57 -5.91 9.87
C GLU A 409 -18.82 -5.95 11.37
N THR A 410 -19.15 -4.81 11.96
CA THR A 410 -19.22 -4.67 13.42
C THR A 410 -20.57 -5.08 14.02
N GLY A 411 -21.65 -4.96 13.27
CA GLY A 411 -23.02 -5.04 13.79
C GLY A 411 -23.40 -3.85 14.69
N ASP A 412 -22.53 -2.84 14.82
CA ASP A 412 -22.73 -1.68 15.69
C ASP A 412 -23.51 -0.57 14.98
N TYR A 413 -24.83 -0.58 15.15
CA TYR A 413 -25.70 0.49 14.63
C TYR A 413 -25.61 1.77 15.47
N THR A 414 -25.04 1.75 16.68
CA THR A 414 -24.97 2.93 17.54
C THR A 414 -24.06 4.02 16.95
N ILE A 415 -23.13 3.63 16.09
CA ILE A 415 -22.26 4.54 15.34
C ILE A 415 -23.05 5.55 14.52
N LEU A 416 -24.26 5.21 14.04
CA LEU A 416 -25.11 6.10 13.26
C LEU A 416 -25.54 7.34 14.03
N GLN A 417 -25.57 7.29 15.36
CA GLN A 417 -25.95 8.40 16.23
C GLN A 417 -24.73 9.20 16.71
N LYS A 418 -23.50 8.73 16.41
CA LYS A 418 -22.28 9.44 16.79
C LYS A 418 -22.19 10.75 16.03
N LYS A 419 -21.97 11.85 16.76
CA LYS A 419 -21.78 13.19 16.15
C LYS A 419 -20.35 13.33 15.67
N ILE A 420 -20.21 13.75 14.42
CA ILE A 420 -18.94 14.05 13.74
C ILE A 420 -19.02 15.48 13.20
N GLU A 421 -17.90 16.20 13.30
CA GLU A 421 -17.78 17.56 12.77
C GLU A 421 -17.80 17.54 11.23
N TRP A 422 -18.42 18.57 10.64
CA TRP A 422 -18.31 18.85 9.22
C TRP A 422 -17.04 19.64 8.91
N GLN A 423 -16.48 19.47 7.72
CA GLN A 423 -15.32 20.25 7.25
C GLN A 423 -15.55 21.77 7.31
N ASP A 424 -16.79 22.22 7.08
CA ASP A 424 -17.22 23.63 7.08
C ASP A 424 -17.90 24.04 8.40
N GLY A 425 -17.67 23.29 9.47
CA GLY A 425 -18.09 23.61 10.84
C GLY A 425 -19.46 23.07 11.23
N GLY A 426 -19.69 23.00 12.55
CA GLY A 426 -20.81 22.29 13.12
C GLY A 426 -20.58 20.78 13.16
N ALA A 427 -21.55 20.03 13.70
CA ALA A 427 -21.48 18.56 13.79
C ALA A 427 -22.86 17.95 13.61
N ALA A 428 -22.92 16.75 13.03
CA ALA A 428 -24.14 15.97 12.84
C ALA A 428 -23.92 14.49 13.15
N ALA A 429 -24.99 13.73 13.29
CA ALA A 429 -24.92 12.30 13.42
C ALA A 429 -24.42 11.64 12.12
N VAL A 430 -23.71 10.51 12.23
CA VAL A 430 -23.21 9.78 11.04
C VAL A 430 -24.32 9.49 10.03
N VAL A 431 -25.54 9.21 10.48
CA VAL A 431 -26.69 8.99 9.57
C VAL A 431 -26.99 10.24 8.73
N GLU A 432 -26.79 11.44 9.27
CA GLU A 432 -26.96 12.69 8.51
C GLU A 432 -25.81 12.92 7.50
N HIS A 433 -24.59 12.49 7.81
CA HIS A 433 -23.48 12.45 6.85
C HIS A 433 -23.80 11.53 5.65
N LEU A 434 -24.44 10.38 5.89
CA LEU A 434 -24.86 9.47 4.84
C LEU A 434 -25.98 10.08 3.97
N LYS A 435 -26.98 10.73 4.60
CA LYS A 435 -28.07 11.42 3.89
C LYS A 435 -27.52 12.59 3.05
N ALA A 436 -26.62 13.38 3.61
CA ALA A 436 -25.97 14.47 2.87
C ALA A 436 -25.17 13.96 1.65
N ALA A 437 -24.46 12.84 1.79
CA ALA A 437 -23.77 12.20 0.67
C ALA A 437 -24.75 11.72 -0.43
N ALA A 438 -25.87 11.12 -0.04
CA ALA A 438 -26.91 10.70 -0.98
C ALA A 438 -27.55 11.91 -1.68
N ASP A 439 -27.88 12.98 -0.94
CA ASP A 439 -28.44 14.21 -1.48
C ASP A 439 -27.46 14.91 -2.45
N CYS A 440 -26.15 14.86 -2.15
CA CYS A 440 -25.12 15.34 -3.07
C CYS A 440 -25.15 14.57 -4.40
N LEU A 441 -25.17 13.25 -4.36
CA LEU A 441 -25.24 12.42 -5.57
C LEU A 441 -26.52 12.65 -6.38
N ILE A 442 -27.67 12.94 -5.71
CA ILE A 442 -28.94 13.25 -6.38
C ILE A 442 -28.89 14.64 -7.03
N ARG A 443 -28.43 15.64 -6.30
CA ARG A 443 -28.33 17.03 -6.76
C ARG A 443 -27.37 17.15 -7.94
N ASP A 444 -26.31 16.37 -7.93
CA ASP A 444 -25.22 16.41 -8.89
C ASP A 444 -25.48 15.55 -10.14
N LYS A 445 -26.74 15.39 -10.54
CA LYS A 445 -27.11 14.79 -11.83
C LYS A 445 -26.99 15.82 -12.96
N GLY A 446 -26.55 15.35 -14.12
CA GLY A 446 -26.44 16.14 -15.35
C GLY A 446 -27.71 16.08 -16.20
N ARG A 447 -27.57 16.52 -17.46
CA ARG A 447 -28.69 16.68 -18.41
C ARG A 447 -29.39 15.40 -18.82
N ASN A 448 -28.70 14.27 -18.76
CA ASN A 448 -29.28 12.94 -19.07
C ASN A 448 -29.72 12.19 -17.83
N GLY A 449 -29.64 12.82 -16.66
CA GLY A 449 -29.98 12.24 -15.37
C GLY A 449 -28.92 11.31 -14.79
N LEU A 450 -27.68 11.33 -15.33
CA LEU A 450 -26.53 10.61 -14.83
C LEU A 450 -25.68 11.51 -13.92
N SER A 451 -24.75 10.91 -13.16
CA SER A 451 -23.88 11.65 -12.24
C SER A 451 -22.88 12.55 -12.98
N ARG A 452 -22.78 13.83 -12.64
CA ARG A 452 -21.80 14.76 -13.23
C ARG A 452 -20.37 14.40 -12.81
N ILE A 453 -19.42 14.62 -13.75
CA ILE A 453 -18.02 14.24 -13.49
C ILE A 453 -17.22 15.34 -12.77
N TYR A 454 -17.62 16.63 -12.87
CA TYR A 454 -16.86 17.78 -12.34
C TYR A 454 -15.40 17.78 -12.81
N PHE A 455 -14.43 17.94 -11.89
CA PHE A 455 -13.01 17.87 -12.26
C PHE A 455 -12.61 16.49 -12.72
N ALA A 456 -12.98 15.46 -11.96
CA ALA A 456 -12.81 14.04 -12.26
C ALA A 456 -13.73 13.19 -11.37
N ASP A 457 -13.87 11.92 -11.70
CA ASP A 457 -14.36 10.88 -10.80
C ASP A 457 -13.16 10.06 -10.27
N TRP A 458 -13.30 8.75 -10.08
CA TRP A 458 -12.22 7.87 -9.66
C TRP A 458 -11.01 7.87 -10.61
N ASN A 459 -11.23 8.14 -11.91
CA ASN A 459 -10.15 8.36 -12.87
C ASN A 459 -9.63 9.80 -12.78
N ASP A 460 -8.56 10.01 -12.05
CA ASP A 460 -7.95 11.33 -11.83
C ASP A 460 -7.60 12.05 -13.13
N ALA A 461 -7.27 11.31 -14.17
CA ALA A 461 -6.83 11.87 -15.44
C ALA A 461 -7.97 12.11 -16.46
N LEU A 462 -9.20 11.69 -16.17
CA LEU A 462 -10.35 11.99 -17.02
C LEU A 462 -10.95 13.35 -16.65
N ASN A 463 -10.44 14.42 -17.28
CA ASN A 463 -10.80 15.81 -17.00
C ASN A 463 -11.50 16.44 -18.20
N ILE A 464 -12.83 16.37 -18.26
CA ILE A 464 -13.63 16.86 -19.39
C ILE A 464 -13.86 18.37 -19.27
N THR A 465 -12.85 19.17 -19.62
CA THR A 465 -12.90 20.63 -19.48
C THR A 465 -13.80 21.34 -20.52
N THR A 466 -14.17 20.65 -21.57
CA THR A 466 -14.96 21.18 -22.68
C THR A 466 -16.47 21.17 -22.41
N ASP A 467 -16.91 20.46 -21.40
CA ASP A 467 -18.32 20.36 -20.99
C ASP A 467 -18.43 20.24 -19.46
N PRO A 468 -18.73 21.34 -18.75
CA PRO A 468 -18.85 21.34 -17.29
C PRO A 468 -20.04 20.51 -16.76
N GLU A 469 -20.94 20.08 -17.64
CA GLU A 469 -22.07 19.20 -17.31
C GLU A 469 -21.87 17.78 -17.84
N ALA A 470 -20.65 17.41 -18.20
CA ALA A 470 -20.34 16.03 -18.61
C ALA A 470 -20.67 15.04 -17.48
N GLU A 471 -21.16 13.88 -17.87
CA GLU A 471 -21.68 12.86 -16.95
C GLU A 471 -20.82 11.61 -16.96
N SER A 472 -20.47 11.11 -15.77
CA SER A 472 -19.75 9.86 -15.57
C SER A 472 -20.72 8.68 -15.54
N VAL A 473 -20.60 7.78 -16.49
CA VAL A 473 -21.36 6.52 -16.50
C VAL A 473 -20.88 5.59 -15.39
N MET A 474 -19.56 5.55 -15.15
CA MET A 474 -19.00 4.76 -14.05
C MET A 474 -19.56 5.21 -12.68
N LEU A 475 -19.54 6.51 -12.38
CA LEU A 475 -20.09 7.02 -11.11
C LEU A 475 -21.59 6.78 -11.01
N SER A 476 -22.32 6.81 -12.15
CA SER A 476 -23.74 6.47 -12.16
C SER A 476 -24.01 5.00 -11.81
N HIS A 477 -23.10 4.09 -12.17
CA HIS A 477 -23.14 2.71 -11.70
C HIS A 477 -22.86 2.62 -10.19
N GLN A 478 -21.88 3.39 -9.70
CA GLN A 478 -21.55 3.48 -8.27
C GLN A 478 -22.71 4.08 -7.46
N PHE A 479 -23.42 5.08 -8.00
CA PHE A 479 -24.65 5.60 -7.44
C PHE A 479 -25.67 4.47 -7.17
N CYS A 480 -25.87 3.61 -8.15
CA CYS A 480 -26.80 2.46 -7.99
C CYS A 480 -26.37 1.55 -6.84
N LEU A 481 -25.06 1.25 -6.72
CA LEU A 481 -24.56 0.46 -5.60
C LEU A 481 -24.78 1.18 -4.26
N ALA A 482 -24.42 2.47 -4.16
CA ALA A 482 -24.57 3.25 -2.93
C ALA A 482 -26.01 3.29 -2.45
N PHE A 483 -26.96 3.53 -3.36
CA PHE A 483 -28.37 3.64 -3.03
C PHE A 483 -28.99 2.30 -2.63
N ARG A 484 -28.57 1.20 -3.25
CA ARG A 484 -28.95 -0.15 -2.82
C ARG A 484 -28.43 -0.47 -1.41
N GLU A 485 -27.16 -0.18 -1.13
CA GLU A 485 -26.56 -0.44 0.18
C GLU A 485 -27.17 0.43 1.28
N LEU A 486 -27.34 1.73 0.99
CA LEU A 486 -27.95 2.66 1.94
C LEU A 486 -29.41 2.31 2.19
N LYS A 487 -30.17 1.92 1.16
CA LYS A 487 -31.55 1.43 1.30
C LYS A 487 -31.63 0.25 2.28
N LEU A 488 -30.76 -0.74 2.13
CA LEU A 488 -30.72 -1.90 3.04
C LEU A 488 -30.40 -1.47 4.48
N LEU A 489 -29.51 -0.52 4.67
CA LEU A 489 -29.22 0.03 5.99
C LEU A 489 -30.42 0.77 6.58
N MET A 490 -31.10 1.61 5.79
CA MET A 490 -32.30 2.34 6.23
C MET A 490 -33.44 1.41 6.63
N GLU A 491 -33.68 0.33 5.89
CA GLU A 491 -34.64 -0.73 6.27
C GLU A 491 -34.28 -1.35 7.63
N LYS A 492 -32.99 -1.62 7.89
CA LYS A 492 -32.52 -2.20 9.17
C LYS A 492 -32.77 -1.30 10.37
N ILE A 493 -32.74 0.01 10.18
CA ILE A 493 -32.98 0.99 11.28
C ILE A 493 -34.42 1.51 11.32
N GLY A 494 -35.31 0.99 10.46
CA GLY A 494 -36.71 1.35 10.45
C GLY A 494 -37.08 2.63 9.69
N GLU A 495 -36.15 3.23 8.94
CA GLU A 495 -36.34 4.41 8.09
C GLU A 495 -36.97 4.02 6.73
N THR A 496 -38.15 3.41 6.77
CA THR A 496 -38.80 2.77 5.61
C THR A 496 -39.13 3.75 4.49
N ASP A 497 -39.61 4.95 4.81
CA ASP A 497 -39.98 5.96 3.80
C ASP A 497 -38.73 6.42 3.04
N TYR A 498 -37.61 6.62 3.75
CA TYR A 498 -36.35 6.98 3.11
C TYR A 498 -35.77 5.82 2.29
N ALA A 499 -35.92 4.58 2.75
CA ALA A 499 -35.53 3.39 1.98
C ALA A 499 -36.32 3.27 0.65
N GLU A 500 -37.65 3.54 0.65
CA GLU A 500 -38.45 3.58 -0.58
C GLU A 500 -38.04 4.75 -1.51
N PHE A 501 -37.71 5.91 -0.95
CA PHE A 501 -37.15 7.03 -1.72
C PHE A 501 -35.84 6.62 -2.41
N LEU A 502 -34.91 6.00 -1.69
CA LEU A 502 -33.63 5.53 -2.26
C LEU A 502 -33.83 4.50 -3.36
N LYS A 503 -34.82 3.58 -3.18
CA LYS A 503 -35.19 2.62 -4.21
C LYS A 503 -35.67 3.28 -5.48
N LYS A 504 -36.51 4.29 -5.38
CA LYS A 504 -37.01 5.05 -6.54
C LYS A 504 -35.87 5.75 -7.29
N GLU A 505 -34.93 6.34 -6.55
CA GLU A 505 -33.73 6.99 -7.12
C GLU A 505 -32.83 5.97 -7.82
N TYR A 506 -32.61 4.79 -7.23
CA TYR A 506 -31.92 3.67 -7.86
C TYR A 506 -32.59 3.26 -9.19
N ASP A 507 -33.92 3.00 -9.16
CA ASP A 507 -34.66 2.56 -10.35
C ASP A 507 -34.58 3.61 -11.47
N THR A 508 -34.67 4.89 -11.12
CA THR A 508 -34.59 6.02 -12.06
C THR A 508 -33.19 6.09 -12.70
N MET A 509 -32.14 6.00 -11.87
CA MET A 509 -30.75 6.03 -12.35
C MET A 509 -30.45 4.83 -13.25
N ARG A 510 -30.81 3.61 -12.82
CA ARG A 510 -30.63 2.40 -13.59
C ARG A 510 -31.31 2.47 -14.96
N LYS A 511 -32.53 3.01 -15.03
CA LYS A 511 -33.23 3.24 -16.28
C LYS A 511 -32.49 4.22 -17.18
N SER A 512 -32.10 5.38 -16.63
CA SER A 512 -31.37 6.42 -17.40
C SER A 512 -30.06 5.90 -17.97
N ILE A 513 -29.30 5.11 -17.20
CA ILE A 513 -28.04 4.49 -17.66
C ILE A 513 -28.33 3.55 -18.85
N ASN A 514 -29.31 2.66 -18.71
CA ASN A 514 -29.61 1.66 -19.73
C ASN A 514 -30.13 2.26 -21.05
N GLU A 515 -30.83 3.39 -20.95
CA GLU A 515 -31.37 4.12 -22.11
C GLU A 515 -30.34 5.04 -22.78
N LYS A 516 -29.43 5.67 -22.01
CA LYS A 516 -28.56 6.75 -22.50
C LYS A 516 -27.10 6.35 -22.67
N ALA A 517 -26.61 5.38 -21.87
CA ALA A 517 -25.18 5.05 -21.82
C ALA A 517 -24.84 3.69 -22.46
N TRP A 518 -25.80 2.86 -22.86
CA TRP A 518 -25.56 1.62 -23.56
C TRP A 518 -25.31 1.86 -25.06
N ASP A 519 -24.16 1.43 -25.57
CA ASP A 519 -23.72 1.63 -26.96
C ASP A 519 -23.86 0.39 -27.84
N GLY A 520 -24.78 -0.52 -27.49
CA GLY A 520 -25.07 -1.73 -28.23
C GLY A 520 -24.24 -2.96 -27.87
N GLU A 521 -23.04 -2.80 -27.36
CA GLU A 521 -22.13 -3.87 -26.94
C GLU A 521 -21.56 -3.68 -25.53
N TRP A 522 -21.39 -2.42 -25.08
CA TRP A 522 -20.88 -2.05 -23.75
C TRP A 522 -21.43 -0.70 -23.30
N TYR A 523 -21.21 -0.33 -22.04
CA TYR A 523 -21.51 1.01 -21.52
C TYR A 523 -20.41 1.99 -21.88
N MET A 524 -20.78 3.16 -22.39
CA MET A 524 -19.87 4.28 -22.59
C MET A 524 -19.21 4.70 -21.27
N ARG A 525 -18.11 5.45 -21.31
CA ARG A 525 -17.41 5.92 -20.12
C ARG A 525 -17.97 7.22 -19.56
N ALA A 526 -18.28 8.15 -20.46
CA ALA A 526 -18.88 9.43 -20.10
C ALA A 526 -19.71 9.99 -21.24
N LEU A 527 -20.74 10.77 -20.88
CA LEU A 527 -21.57 11.50 -21.83
C LEU A 527 -21.18 12.98 -21.84
N SER A 528 -20.89 13.55 -23.01
CA SER A 528 -20.50 14.95 -23.20
C SER A 528 -21.17 15.53 -24.44
N LYS A 529 -21.35 16.86 -24.47
CA LYS A 529 -21.95 17.58 -25.61
C LYS A 529 -21.18 17.41 -26.91
N LYS A 530 -19.84 17.33 -26.84
CA LYS A 530 -19.00 17.26 -28.04
C LYS A 530 -18.88 15.84 -28.56
N GLU A 531 -18.63 14.90 -27.69
CA GLU A 531 -18.38 13.51 -28.02
C GLU A 531 -18.62 12.64 -26.78
N ASN A 532 -19.36 11.57 -26.93
CA ASN A 532 -19.47 10.57 -25.87
C ASN A 532 -18.16 9.77 -25.80
N ILE A 533 -17.58 9.67 -24.61
CA ILE A 533 -16.32 9.01 -24.37
C ILE A 533 -16.54 7.52 -24.16
N GLY A 534 -15.73 6.69 -24.81
CA GLY A 534 -15.84 5.24 -24.68
C GLY A 534 -16.98 4.63 -25.48
N SER A 535 -17.41 5.31 -26.55
CA SER A 535 -18.35 4.78 -27.55
C SER A 535 -17.62 3.99 -28.65
N ARG A 536 -18.32 3.07 -29.31
CA ARG A 536 -17.84 2.37 -30.50
C ARG A 536 -17.42 3.33 -31.61
N THR A 537 -18.01 4.53 -31.65
CA THR A 537 -17.74 5.57 -32.65
C THR A 537 -16.70 6.58 -32.20
N SER A 538 -16.21 6.53 -30.94
CA SER A 538 -15.15 7.43 -30.45
C SER A 538 -13.91 7.37 -31.35
N GLU A 539 -13.28 8.50 -31.61
CA GLU A 539 -12.03 8.54 -32.42
C GLU A 539 -10.85 7.92 -31.66
N GLY A 540 -10.83 8.05 -30.32
CA GLY A 540 -9.79 7.49 -29.45
C GLY A 540 -10.19 6.16 -28.83
N SER A 541 -10.12 6.10 -27.50
CA SER A 541 -10.47 4.91 -26.73
C SER A 541 -11.95 4.55 -26.83
N LYS A 542 -12.25 3.29 -27.06
CA LYS A 542 -13.61 2.82 -27.34
C LYS A 542 -14.27 2.15 -26.15
N ILE A 543 -13.52 1.37 -25.37
CA ILE A 543 -14.05 0.65 -24.22
C ILE A 543 -13.20 0.95 -22.98
N TYR A 544 -13.86 1.10 -21.82
CA TYR A 544 -13.25 1.31 -20.52
C TYR A 544 -13.67 0.22 -19.55
N LEU A 545 -12.69 -0.44 -18.92
CA LEU A 545 -12.91 -1.58 -18.05
C LEU A 545 -13.83 -1.24 -16.87
N ASN A 546 -13.55 -0.14 -16.18
CA ASN A 546 -14.26 0.22 -14.96
C ASN A 546 -15.73 0.62 -15.18
N ALA A 547 -16.10 1.16 -16.34
CA ALA A 547 -17.50 1.38 -16.66
C ALA A 547 -18.27 0.04 -16.71
N GLN A 548 -17.67 -1.02 -17.27
CA GLN A 548 -18.29 -2.34 -17.39
C GLN A 548 -18.36 -3.08 -16.05
N THR A 549 -17.26 -3.06 -15.31
CA THR A 549 -17.18 -3.77 -14.02
C THR A 549 -18.17 -3.20 -12.99
N TRP A 550 -18.26 -1.88 -12.90
CA TRP A 550 -19.19 -1.22 -11.98
C TRP A 550 -20.65 -1.38 -12.40
N ALA A 551 -20.98 -1.54 -13.69
CA ALA A 551 -22.32 -1.86 -14.15
C ALA A 551 -22.82 -3.18 -13.55
N VAL A 552 -21.97 -4.20 -13.50
CA VAL A 552 -22.29 -5.49 -12.89
C VAL A 552 -22.34 -5.38 -11.36
N LEU A 553 -21.37 -4.71 -10.74
CA LEU A 553 -21.34 -4.55 -9.28
C LEU A 553 -22.53 -3.76 -8.75
N GLY A 554 -23.02 -2.78 -9.50
CA GLY A 554 -24.20 -1.95 -9.18
C GLY A 554 -25.56 -2.60 -9.52
N ASP A 555 -25.59 -3.81 -10.08
CA ASP A 555 -26.80 -4.48 -10.58
C ASP A 555 -27.57 -3.68 -11.64
N VAL A 556 -26.82 -3.00 -12.51
CA VAL A 556 -27.40 -2.13 -13.54
C VAL A 556 -27.70 -2.87 -14.84
N VAL A 557 -26.90 -3.88 -15.16
CA VAL A 557 -26.94 -4.57 -16.44
C VAL A 557 -28.26 -5.36 -16.63
N ASP A 558 -28.96 -5.11 -17.74
CA ASP A 558 -30.12 -5.92 -18.14
C ASP A 558 -29.64 -7.29 -18.65
N GLU A 559 -30.39 -8.36 -18.41
CA GLU A 559 -29.99 -9.74 -18.72
C GLU A 559 -29.63 -9.95 -20.18
N GLU A 560 -30.36 -9.33 -21.12
CA GLU A 560 -30.09 -9.43 -22.54
C GLU A 560 -28.82 -8.71 -23.00
N LYS A 561 -28.31 -7.76 -22.22
CA LYS A 561 -27.08 -7.01 -22.49
C LYS A 561 -25.84 -7.73 -22.00
N LEU A 562 -25.98 -8.56 -20.93
CA LEU A 562 -24.89 -9.19 -20.24
C LEU A 562 -23.95 -10.02 -21.14
N PRO A 563 -24.42 -10.88 -22.07
CA PRO A 563 -23.53 -11.66 -22.94
C PRO A 563 -22.62 -10.79 -23.82
N LYS A 564 -23.15 -9.70 -24.38
CA LYS A 564 -22.38 -8.77 -25.21
C LYS A 564 -21.33 -8.03 -24.38
N LEU A 565 -21.74 -7.52 -23.22
CA LEU A 565 -20.84 -6.85 -22.26
C LEU A 565 -19.68 -7.76 -21.88
N LEU A 566 -19.91 -9.02 -21.55
CA LEU A 566 -18.89 -9.99 -21.17
C LEU A 566 -17.93 -10.29 -22.33
N THR A 567 -18.47 -10.46 -23.56
CA THR A 567 -17.61 -10.62 -24.75
C THR A 567 -16.70 -9.43 -24.96
N SER A 568 -17.21 -8.21 -24.80
CA SER A 568 -16.45 -6.98 -24.95
C SER A 568 -15.37 -6.82 -23.86
N VAL A 569 -15.70 -7.13 -22.60
CA VAL A 569 -14.73 -7.12 -21.50
C VAL A 569 -13.64 -8.18 -21.71
N ASP A 570 -14.03 -9.41 -22.10
CA ASP A 570 -13.05 -10.48 -22.33
C ASP A 570 -12.10 -10.17 -23.47
N SER A 571 -12.53 -9.39 -24.47
CA SER A 571 -11.66 -8.93 -25.57
C SER A 571 -10.56 -7.95 -25.13
N MET A 572 -10.69 -7.35 -23.95
CA MET A 572 -9.66 -6.49 -23.35
C MET A 572 -8.54 -7.28 -22.65
N GLU A 573 -8.65 -8.60 -22.59
CA GLU A 573 -7.70 -9.43 -21.83
C GLU A 573 -6.27 -9.30 -22.36
N HIS A 574 -5.32 -9.01 -21.46
CA HIS A 574 -3.90 -8.88 -21.75
C HIS A 574 -3.09 -9.93 -20.98
N ASP A 575 -1.82 -10.10 -21.32
CA ASP A 575 -0.93 -11.09 -20.68
C ASP A 575 -0.85 -10.94 -19.15
N PHE A 576 -0.85 -9.70 -18.65
CA PHE A 576 -0.70 -9.40 -17.22
C PHE A 576 -1.87 -8.58 -16.63
N GLY A 577 -3.08 -8.76 -17.17
CA GLY A 577 -4.31 -8.18 -16.60
C GLY A 577 -5.21 -7.57 -17.67
N PHE A 578 -5.88 -6.47 -17.33
CA PHE A 578 -6.82 -5.78 -18.22
C PHE A 578 -6.43 -4.30 -18.32
N PRO A 579 -6.16 -3.78 -19.53
CA PRO A 579 -5.99 -2.34 -19.74
C PRO A 579 -7.20 -1.55 -19.24
N LEU A 580 -6.95 -0.35 -18.69
CA LEU A 580 -8.02 0.51 -18.20
C LEU A 580 -8.98 0.92 -19.33
N ASN A 581 -8.43 1.16 -20.50
CA ASN A 581 -9.16 1.52 -21.72
C ASN A 581 -8.45 1.01 -22.97
N MET A 582 -9.19 0.77 -24.05
CA MET A 582 -8.70 0.27 -25.33
C MET A 582 -9.43 0.89 -26.52
N PRO A 583 -8.68 1.18 -27.64
CA PRO A 583 -7.22 1.33 -27.67
C PRO A 583 -6.77 2.53 -26.82
N PRO A 584 -5.49 2.70 -26.50
CA PRO A 584 -5.01 3.91 -25.83
C PRO A 584 -5.15 5.13 -26.75
N TYR A 585 -5.22 6.32 -26.16
CA TYR A 585 -5.20 7.59 -26.91
C TYR A 585 -3.80 7.85 -27.47
N GLU A 586 -3.73 8.11 -28.79
CA GLU A 586 -2.48 8.46 -29.46
C GLU A 586 -2.25 9.98 -29.53
N LYS A 587 -3.31 10.77 -29.28
CA LYS A 587 -3.26 12.23 -29.35
C LYS A 587 -4.02 12.85 -28.20
N TYR A 588 -3.52 14.00 -27.74
CA TYR A 588 -4.21 14.78 -26.72
C TYR A 588 -5.59 15.25 -27.23
N SER A 589 -6.60 15.06 -26.42
CA SER A 589 -7.95 15.56 -26.62
C SER A 589 -8.40 16.36 -25.39
N PRO A 590 -8.75 17.65 -25.54
CA PRO A 590 -9.26 18.45 -24.41
C PRO A 590 -10.62 17.94 -23.91
N ASN A 591 -11.32 17.10 -24.69
CA ASN A 591 -12.57 16.44 -24.29
C ASN A 591 -12.35 15.27 -23.34
N VAL A 592 -11.12 14.80 -23.21
CA VAL A 592 -10.69 13.69 -22.32
C VAL A 592 -9.76 14.20 -21.23
N GLY A 593 -8.97 15.23 -21.52
CA GLY A 593 -8.04 15.84 -20.59
C GLY A 593 -6.73 15.07 -20.42
N ARG A 594 -6.17 15.06 -19.19
CA ARG A 594 -4.83 14.52 -18.87
C ARG A 594 -4.61 13.10 -19.35
N MET A 595 -5.63 12.24 -19.29
CA MET A 595 -5.54 10.85 -19.71
C MET A 595 -5.01 10.73 -21.14
N SER A 596 -5.57 11.51 -22.09
CA SER A 596 -5.15 11.51 -23.50
C SER A 596 -3.78 12.15 -23.74
N GLY A 597 -3.24 12.87 -22.76
CA GLY A 597 -1.90 13.46 -22.80
C GLY A 597 -0.79 12.55 -22.28
N MET A 598 -1.15 11.43 -21.65
CA MET A 598 -0.18 10.42 -21.21
C MET A 598 0.29 9.60 -22.42
N LEU A 599 1.51 9.06 -22.36
CA LEU A 599 2.00 8.17 -23.39
C LEU A 599 1.07 6.95 -23.55
N PRO A 600 0.77 6.51 -24.78
CA PRO A 600 -0.07 5.33 -25.02
C PRO A 600 0.46 4.10 -24.30
N GLY A 601 -0.39 3.39 -23.59
CA GLY A 601 -0.03 2.21 -22.82
C GLY A 601 0.56 2.49 -21.43
N LEU A 602 0.58 3.75 -20.97
CA LEU A 602 1.04 4.11 -19.63
C LEU A 602 -0.10 4.59 -18.73
N PHE A 603 -0.05 4.22 -17.45
CA PHE A 603 -1.00 4.66 -16.42
C PHE A 603 -2.47 4.50 -16.89
N GLU A 604 -3.24 5.58 -16.77
CA GLU A 604 -4.66 5.60 -17.16
C GLU A 604 -4.88 5.65 -18.70
N ASN A 605 -3.84 5.79 -19.50
CA ASN A 605 -3.96 5.75 -20.97
C ASN A 605 -3.60 4.37 -21.53
N GLY A 606 -4.45 3.38 -21.31
CA GLY A 606 -4.28 2.03 -21.84
C GLY A 606 -3.28 1.14 -21.10
N GLY A 607 -2.75 1.58 -19.95
CA GLY A 607 -2.00 0.70 -19.04
C GLY A 607 -2.90 -0.32 -18.35
N VAL A 608 -2.35 -1.46 -17.95
CA VAL A 608 -3.03 -2.40 -17.05
C VAL A 608 -3.08 -1.78 -15.66
N TYR A 609 -4.19 -1.14 -15.35
CA TYR A 609 -4.40 -0.51 -14.06
C TYR A 609 -4.89 -1.56 -13.06
N CYS A 610 -3.98 -2.08 -12.23
CA CYS A 610 -4.25 -3.25 -11.37
C CYS A 610 -5.38 -3.01 -10.36
N HIS A 611 -5.57 -1.78 -9.91
CA HIS A 611 -6.69 -1.40 -9.06
C HIS A 611 -8.04 -1.64 -9.77
N ALA A 612 -8.21 -1.19 -11.03
CA ALA A 612 -9.41 -1.45 -11.83
C ALA A 612 -9.56 -2.96 -12.17
N THR A 613 -8.43 -3.66 -12.35
CA THR A 613 -8.44 -5.11 -12.52
C THR A 613 -8.98 -5.83 -11.27
N GLY A 614 -8.77 -5.27 -10.07
CA GLY A 614 -9.39 -5.75 -8.82
C GLY A 614 -10.93 -5.69 -8.87
N PHE A 615 -11.53 -4.64 -9.45
CA PHE A 615 -12.99 -4.57 -9.66
C PHE A 615 -13.49 -5.69 -10.59
N LYS A 616 -12.68 -6.03 -11.60
CA LYS A 616 -13.02 -7.11 -12.54
C LYS A 616 -13.03 -8.48 -11.88
N ILE A 617 -12.14 -8.75 -10.93
CA ILE A 617 -12.15 -10.00 -10.15
C ILE A 617 -13.50 -10.15 -9.43
N LEU A 618 -13.97 -9.10 -8.76
CA LEU A 618 -15.26 -9.10 -8.06
C LEU A 618 -16.45 -9.22 -9.02
N MET A 619 -16.38 -8.58 -10.18
CA MET A 619 -17.39 -8.73 -11.24
C MET A 619 -17.52 -10.20 -11.66
N ASP A 620 -16.40 -10.87 -11.94
CA ASP A 620 -16.39 -12.27 -12.33
C ASP A 620 -16.93 -13.18 -11.21
N CYS A 621 -16.53 -12.92 -9.97
CA CYS A 621 -17.05 -13.66 -8.81
C CYS A 621 -18.56 -13.50 -8.67
N LYS A 622 -19.09 -12.29 -8.83
CA LYS A 622 -20.53 -12.01 -8.78
C LYS A 622 -21.32 -12.78 -9.85
N LEU A 623 -20.69 -13.00 -11.00
CA LEU A 623 -21.28 -13.74 -12.14
C LEU A 623 -20.95 -15.24 -12.14
N GLY A 624 -20.32 -15.76 -11.08
CA GLY A 624 -19.92 -17.16 -10.99
C GLY A 624 -18.88 -17.62 -12.00
N ARG A 625 -18.01 -16.69 -12.48
CA ARG A 625 -16.94 -16.94 -13.46
C ARG A 625 -15.62 -17.23 -12.74
N ALA A 626 -15.58 -18.28 -11.94
CA ALA A 626 -14.52 -18.58 -10.98
C ALA A 626 -13.11 -18.70 -11.62
N GLU A 627 -12.99 -19.40 -12.76
CA GLU A 627 -11.72 -19.56 -13.46
C GLU A 627 -11.19 -18.22 -13.99
N LYS A 628 -12.08 -17.35 -14.48
CA LYS A 628 -11.72 -16.00 -14.93
C LYS A 628 -11.28 -15.13 -13.76
N ALA A 629 -11.96 -15.20 -12.63
CA ALA A 629 -11.61 -14.47 -11.42
C ALA A 629 -10.21 -14.85 -10.91
N LEU A 630 -9.95 -16.16 -10.76
CA LEU A 630 -8.63 -16.65 -10.33
C LEU A 630 -7.53 -16.33 -11.34
N CYS A 631 -7.79 -16.54 -12.64
CA CYS A 631 -6.83 -16.20 -13.69
C CYS A 631 -6.48 -14.71 -13.65
N THR A 632 -7.48 -13.83 -13.51
CA THR A 632 -7.29 -12.38 -13.42
C THR A 632 -6.45 -12.01 -12.19
N LEU A 633 -6.73 -12.60 -11.01
CA LEU A 633 -5.94 -12.41 -9.80
C LEU A 633 -4.47 -12.82 -10.04
N LYS A 634 -4.23 -14.02 -10.56
CA LYS A 634 -2.87 -14.53 -10.84
C LYS A 634 -2.09 -13.65 -11.82
N LYS A 635 -2.76 -13.03 -12.80
CA LYS A 635 -2.11 -12.12 -13.77
C LYS A 635 -1.56 -10.85 -13.12
N ILE A 636 -2.25 -10.27 -12.14
CA ILE A 636 -1.83 -9.03 -11.48
C ILE A 636 -1.09 -9.27 -10.15
N MET A 637 -0.98 -10.52 -9.69
CA MET A 637 -0.14 -10.85 -8.54
C MET A 637 1.32 -10.44 -8.79
N PRO A 638 2.04 -10.07 -7.71
CA PRO A 638 3.48 -9.85 -7.80
C PRO A 638 4.18 -11.03 -8.47
N ASP A 639 5.17 -10.75 -9.30
CA ASP A 639 5.97 -11.78 -10.00
C ASP A 639 5.12 -12.81 -10.74
N SER A 640 4.13 -12.36 -11.52
CA SER A 640 3.26 -13.26 -12.29
C SER A 640 4.02 -13.97 -13.40
N GLU A 641 3.51 -15.11 -13.84
CA GLU A 641 4.17 -15.94 -14.88
C GLU A 641 4.49 -15.17 -16.17
N LYS A 642 3.56 -14.31 -16.62
CA LYS A 642 3.72 -13.52 -17.83
C LYS A 642 4.40 -12.17 -17.62
N ASN A 643 4.57 -11.74 -16.38
CA ASN A 643 5.24 -10.50 -16.04
C ASN A 643 6.06 -10.64 -14.74
N PRO A 644 7.16 -11.41 -14.78
CA PRO A 644 7.99 -11.64 -13.61
C PRO A 644 8.64 -10.35 -13.10
N SER A 645 9.05 -10.33 -11.83
CA SER A 645 9.71 -9.20 -11.19
C SER A 645 10.99 -8.75 -11.90
N THR A 646 11.68 -9.66 -12.58
CA THR A 646 12.83 -9.34 -13.44
C THR A 646 12.44 -8.50 -14.66
N GLN A 647 11.24 -8.66 -15.19
CA GLN A 647 10.71 -7.86 -16.29
C GLN A 647 10.02 -6.60 -15.76
N SER A 648 9.12 -6.74 -14.82
CA SER A 648 8.31 -5.64 -14.29
C SER A 648 9.12 -4.64 -13.45
N GLY A 649 10.17 -5.11 -12.77
CA GLY A 649 10.93 -4.36 -11.78
C GLY A 649 10.22 -4.22 -10.43
N ALA A 650 8.96 -4.70 -10.30
CA ALA A 650 8.25 -4.69 -9.03
C ALA A 650 8.84 -5.68 -8.04
N GLU A 651 8.68 -5.40 -6.75
CA GLU A 651 9.00 -6.33 -5.68
C GLU A 651 8.16 -7.60 -5.82
N PRO A 652 8.72 -8.79 -5.57
CA PRO A 652 8.00 -10.06 -5.77
C PRO A 652 6.94 -10.38 -4.71
N TYR A 653 6.76 -9.48 -3.74
CA TYR A 653 5.87 -9.67 -2.58
C TYR A 653 4.80 -8.58 -2.42
N VAL A 654 4.75 -7.54 -3.28
CA VAL A 654 3.75 -6.47 -3.19
C VAL A 654 3.08 -6.19 -4.53
N PHE A 655 1.80 -5.85 -4.50
CA PHE A 655 1.06 -5.44 -5.68
C PHE A 655 1.52 -4.07 -6.17
N THR A 656 1.53 -3.89 -7.49
CA THR A 656 1.79 -2.61 -8.15
C THR A 656 0.49 -1.91 -8.52
N ASN A 657 0.58 -0.60 -8.73
CA ASN A 657 -0.55 0.18 -9.20
C ASN A 657 -0.89 -0.09 -10.67
N CYS A 658 0.13 -0.16 -11.52
CA CYS A 658 -0.06 -0.26 -12.95
C CYS A 658 1.12 -0.97 -13.64
N TYR A 659 0.82 -1.74 -14.70
CA TYR A 659 1.80 -2.27 -15.63
C TYR A 659 1.64 -1.58 -16.99
N SER A 660 2.77 -1.29 -17.64
CA SER A 660 2.78 -0.67 -18.97
C SER A 660 2.46 -1.67 -20.09
N THR A 661 1.58 -1.29 -21.00
CA THR A 661 1.36 -1.98 -22.27
C THR A 661 2.15 -1.34 -23.42
N HIS A 662 2.86 -0.22 -23.18
CA HIS A 662 3.66 0.48 -24.17
C HIS A 662 4.83 -0.40 -24.65
N PRO A 663 5.08 -0.54 -25.98
CA PRO A 663 6.07 -1.49 -26.51
C PRO A 663 7.49 -1.34 -25.93
N LYS A 664 7.96 -0.11 -25.70
CA LYS A 664 9.29 0.15 -25.11
C LYS A 664 9.37 -0.14 -23.62
N TYR A 665 8.26 -0.12 -22.91
CA TYR A 665 8.16 -0.28 -21.48
C TYR A 665 7.24 -1.44 -21.10
N TYR A 666 7.11 -2.41 -22.00
CA TYR A 666 6.19 -3.54 -21.87
C TYR A 666 6.39 -4.29 -20.54
N GLY A 667 5.33 -4.42 -19.76
CA GLY A 667 5.31 -5.06 -18.47
C GLY A 667 5.94 -4.26 -17.32
N LYS A 668 6.60 -3.11 -17.58
CA LYS A 668 7.21 -2.32 -16.50
C LYS A 668 6.14 -1.82 -15.54
N SER A 669 6.42 -1.97 -14.23
CA SER A 669 5.53 -1.51 -13.17
C SER A 669 5.79 -0.05 -12.81
N TYR A 670 4.73 0.62 -12.36
CA TYR A 670 4.79 1.94 -11.74
C TYR A 670 4.37 1.80 -10.30
N TRP A 671 4.92 2.61 -9.43
CA TRP A 671 4.91 2.51 -7.99
C TRP A 671 4.17 1.28 -7.40
N SER A 672 4.78 0.71 -6.41
CA SER A 672 4.27 -0.36 -5.58
C SER A 672 3.95 0.19 -4.18
N TRP A 673 3.58 -0.62 -3.25
CA TRP A 673 3.24 -0.33 -1.86
C TRP A 673 1.98 0.51 -1.69
N THR A 674 2.01 1.81 -1.99
CA THR A 674 0.88 2.73 -1.75
C THR A 674 -0.12 2.71 -2.92
N THR A 675 -0.95 1.68 -3.00
CA THR A 675 -1.96 1.51 -4.05
C THR A 675 -3.21 0.80 -3.55
N GLY A 676 -4.38 1.25 -3.97
CA GLY A 676 -5.66 0.60 -3.71
C GLY A 676 -5.80 -0.80 -4.32
N THR A 677 -4.89 -1.21 -5.21
CA THR A 677 -4.85 -2.58 -5.75
C THR A 677 -4.87 -3.62 -4.64
N SER A 678 -4.10 -3.39 -3.56
CA SER A 678 -4.01 -4.31 -2.42
C SER A 678 -5.37 -4.55 -1.75
N ALA A 679 -6.11 -3.47 -1.48
CA ALA A 679 -7.44 -3.56 -0.87
C ALA A 679 -8.44 -4.34 -1.73
N TRP A 680 -8.44 -4.09 -3.03
CA TRP A 680 -9.37 -4.76 -3.94
C TRP A 680 -8.97 -6.20 -4.27
N CYS A 681 -7.68 -6.52 -4.28
CA CYS A 681 -7.23 -7.92 -4.37
C CYS A 681 -7.58 -8.71 -3.10
N MET A 682 -7.48 -8.09 -1.91
CA MET A 682 -7.98 -8.68 -0.68
C MET A 682 -9.48 -9.01 -0.79
N LYS A 683 -10.29 -8.03 -1.16
CA LYS A 683 -11.74 -8.22 -1.34
C LYS A 683 -12.03 -9.27 -2.41
N GLY A 684 -11.27 -9.26 -3.52
CA GLY A 684 -11.39 -10.24 -4.61
C GLY A 684 -11.15 -11.67 -4.18
N LEU A 685 -10.13 -11.94 -3.35
CA LEU A 685 -9.86 -13.28 -2.86
C LEU A 685 -10.85 -13.68 -1.74
N TYR A 686 -10.94 -12.90 -0.67
CA TYR A 686 -11.68 -13.32 0.53
C TYR A 686 -13.21 -13.25 0.33
N GLU A 687 -13.72 -12.14 -0.19
CA GLU A 687 -15.16 -11.98 -0.40
C GLU A 687 -15.63 -12.48 -1.78
N GLY A 688 -14.73 -12.47 -2.77
CA GLY A 688 -15.02 -12.94 -4.12
C GLY A 688 -14.83 -14.45 -4.27
N ILE A 689 -13.59 -14.92 -4.39
CA ILE A 689 -13.26 -16.31 -4.71
C ILE A 689 -13.64 -17.24 -3.56
N MET A 690 -13.20 -16.94 -2.33
CA MET A 690 -13.62 -17.69 -1.14
C MET A 690 -15.11 -17.44 -0.80
N GLY A 691 -15.67 -16.31 -1.24
CA GLY A 691 -17.07 -15.97 -1.11
C GLY A 691 -17.56 -15.75 0.32
N VAL A 692 -16.67 -15.38 1.25
CA VAL A 692 -17.00 -15.11 2.65
C VAL A 692 -17.24 -13.61 2.80
N LYS A 693 -18.51 -13.21 2.80
CA LYS A 693 -18.93 -11.80 2.77
C LYS A 693 -19.54 -11.37 4.10
N ARG A 694 -19.25 -10.15 4.53
CA ARG A 694 -19.96 -9.51 5.63
C ARG A 694 -21.36 -9.10 5.23
N GLY A 695 -22.35 -9.33 6.07
CA GLY A 695 -23.74 -8.89 5.88
C GLY A 695 -24.30 -8.26 7.14
N TYR A 696 -25.43 -7.57 7.03
CA TYR A 696 -26.08 -6.94 8.19
C TYR A 696 -26.51 -7.97 9.27
N ASP A 697 -26.81 -9.19 8.87
CA ASP A 697 -27.31 -10.26 9.75
C ASP A 697 -26.28 -11.38 10.02
N GLY A 698 -25.01 -11.18 9.71
CA GLY A 698 -23.95 -12.17 9.87
C GLY A 698 -23.11 -12.37 8.60
N LEU A 699 -22.28 -13.41 8.58
CA LEU A 699 -21.50 -13.78 7.40
C LEU A 699 -22.36 -14.49 6.36
N GLU A 700 -22.14 -14.20 5.09
CA GLU A 700 -22.72 -14.91 3.96
C GLU A 700 -21.63 -15.68 3.23
N ILE A 701 -21.87 -16.96 2.95
CA ILE A 701 -20.92 -17.83 2.26
C ILE A 701 -21.47 -18.18 0.87
N THR A 702 -20.83 -17.59 -0.15
CA THR A 702 -21.19 -17.78 -1.57
C THR A 702 -19.91 -17.97 -2.40
N PRO A 703 -19.26 -19.13 -2.30
CA PRO A 703 -17.98 -19.36 -2.95
C PRO A 703 -18.07 -19.25 -4.48
N CYS A 704 -17.14 -18.52 -5.08
CA CYS A 704 -16.86 -18.57 -6.51
C CYS A 704 -15.61 -19.43 -6.73
N PHE A 705 -15.72 -20.69 -6.42
CA PHE A 705 -14.61 -21.60 -6.22
C PHE A 705 -14.12 -22.19 -7.55
N PRO A 706 -12.84 -22.04 -7.91
CA PRO A 706 -12.31 -22.58 -9.16
C PRO A 706 -12.39 -24.10 -9.19
N LYS A 707 -12.71 -24.68 -10.35
CA LYS A 707 -12.82 -26.15 -10.51
C LYS A 707 -11.52 -26.90 -10.19
N GLU A 708 -10.38 -26.24 -10.36
CA GLU A 708 -9.05 -26.82 -10.06
C GLU A 708 -8.74 -26.90 -8.56
N TRP A 709 -9.52 -26.24 -7.71
CA TRP A 709 -9.34 -26.28 -6.27
C TRP A 709 -10.30 -27.32 -5.65
N GLU A 710 -9.73 -28.38 -5.09
CA GLU A 710 -10.50 -29.39 -4.36
C GLU A 710 -10.92 -28.89 -2.97
N ARG A 711 -10.04 -28.14 -2.32
CA ARG A 711 -10.22 -27.64 -0.96
C ARG A 711 -9.47 -26.32 -0.75
N ALA A 712 -10.08 -25.42 0.01
CA ALA A 712 -9.41 -24.27 0.60
C ALA A 712 -9.98 -23.99 1.99
N GLU A 713 -9.22 -23.31 2.82
CA GLU A 713 -9.58 -22.96 4.19
C GLU A 713 -9.40 -21.47 4.44
N MET A 714 -10.21 -20.93 5.36
CA MET A 714 -10.11 -19.54 5.79
C MET A 714 -10.37 -19.47 7.29
N THR A 715 -9.49 -18.77 8.02
CA THR A 715 -9.77 -18.35 9.40
C THR A 715 -10.14 -16.87 9.39
N ARG A 716 -11.21 -16.50 10.11
CA ARG A 716 -11.67 -15.13 10.21
C ARG A 716 -12.25 -14.83 11.58
N HIS A 717 -11.82 -13.73 12.20
CA HIS A 717 -12.52 -13.12 13.31
C HIS A 717 -13.68 -12.24 12.80
N PHE A 718 -14.87 -12.38 13.35
CA PHE A 718 -16.03 -11.57 12.99
C PHE A 718 -17.01 -11.46 14.15
N ARG A 719 -17.37 -10.24 14.56
CA ARG A 719 -18.35 -9.93 15.63
C ARG A 719 -18.16 -10.75 16.90
N ASN A 720 -16.95 -10.72 17.47
CA ASN A 720 -16.60 -11.44 18.69
C ASN A 720 -16.76 -12.98 18.60
N ALA A 721 -16.56 -13.57 17.43
CA ALA A 721 -16.42 -15.02 17.27
C ALA A 721 -15.34 -15.33 16.22
N ASP A 722 -14.68 -16.48 16.37
CA ASP A 722 -13.69 -16.96 15.42
C ASP A 722 -14.33 -18.03 14.53
N TYR A 723 -14.13 -17.89 13.22
CA TYR A 723 -14.67 -18.82 12.24
C TYR A 723 -13.55 -19.52 11.52
N HIS A 724 -13.55 -20.86 11.55
CA HIS A 724 -12.74 -21.68 10.67
C HIS A 724 -13.63 -22.23 9.55
N ILE A 725 -13.41 -21.76 8.35
CA ILE A 725 -14.27 -22.00 7.19
C ILE A 725 -13.52 -22.89 6.21
N VAL A 726 -14.07 -24.09 5.97
CA VAL A 726 -13.55 -25.06 5.01
C VAL A 726 -14.49 -25.11 3.81
N ILE A 727 -13.94 -24.83 2.61
CA ILE A 727 -14.67 -24.94 1.35
C ILE A 727 -14.17 -26.16 0.60
N GLU A 728 -15.06 -27.06 0.25
CA GLU A 728 -14.75 -28.29 -0.47
C GLU A 728 -15.47 -28.34 -1.82
N ASN A 729 -14.74 -28.79 -2.83
CA ASN A 729 -15.24 -29.07 -4.18
C ASN A 729 -14.75 -30.48 -4.62
N PRO A 730 -15.24 -31.55 -3.97
CA PRO A 730 -14.70 -32.89 -4.13
C PRO A 730 -14.84 -33.46 -5.53
N GLN A 731 -15.66 -32.87 -6.38
CA GLN A 731 -15.85 -33.29 -7.78
C GLN A 731 -15.05 -32.43 -8.77
N CYS A 732 -14.30 -31.43 -8.31
CA CYS A 732 -13.55 -30.49 -9.15
C CYS A 732 -14.38 -29.96 -10.33
N ARG A 733 -15.62 -29.56 -10.08
CA ARG A 733 -16.58 -29.08 -11.10
C ARG A 733 -17.02 -27.65 -10.81
N LYS A 734 -17.60 -27.01 -11.81
CA LYS A 734 -18.24 -25.70 -11.61
C LYS A 734 -19.35 -25.84 -10.57
N ALA A 735 -19.17 -25.20 -9.41
CA ALA A 735 -20.13 -25.23 -8.33
C ALA A 735 -21.37 -24.39 -8.68
N VAL A 736 -22.56 -24.97 -8.46
CA VAL A 736 -23.83 -24.26 -8.66
C VAL A 736 -24.51 -23.97 -7.32
N THR A 737 -24.34 -24.86 -6.33
CA THR A 737 -24.95 -24.75 -5.00
C THR A 737 -23.97 -25.24 -3.94
N SER A 738 -24.00 -24.64 -2.74
CA SER A 738 -23.22 -25.13 -1.60
C SER A 738 -24.19 -25.52 -0.47
N VAL A 739 -23.87 -26.65 0.18
CA VAL A 739 -24.46 -27.00 1.46
C VAL A 739 -23.59 -26.45 2.56
N ILE A 740 -24.16 -25.68 3.47
CA ILE A 740 -23.43 -25.06 4.59
C ILE A 740 -23.75 -25.86 5.87
N ILE A 741 -22.71 -26.30 6.54
CA ILE A 741 -22.73 -26.98 7.82
C ILE A 741 -22.01 -26.09 8.85
N VAL A 742 -22.69 -25.81 9.95
CA VAL A 742 -22.18 -24.99 11.06
C VAL A 742 -22.15 -25.87 12.30
N ASP A 743 -20.98 -26.06 12.88
CA ASP A 743 -20.75 -26.90 14.07
C ASP A 743 -21.41 -28.29 13.95
N GLY A 744 -21.29 -28.92 12.79
CA GLY A 744 -21.88 -30.23 12.48
C GLY A 744 -23.36 -30.23 12.08
N THR A 745 -24.04 -29.08 12.13
CA THR A 745 -25.46 -28.96 11.78
C THR A 745 -25.63 -28.25 10.43
N GLN A 746 -26.35 -28.87 9.50
CA GLN A 746 -26.69 -28.24 8.22
C GLN A 746 -27.67 -27.09 8.43
N ILE A 747 -27.37 -25.92 7.85
CA ILE A 747 -28.26 -24.76 7.87
C ILE A 747 -28.99 -24.59 6.55
N LYS A 748 -30.13 -23.88 6.59
CA LYS A 748 -30.87 -23.50 5.38
C LYS A 748 -30.36 -22.18 4.84
N GLY A 749 -29.98 -22.16 3.57
CA GLY A 749 -29.40 -20.98 2.92
C GLY A 749 -27.89 -20.86 3.13
N ASN A 750 -27.34 -19.64 2.95
CA ASN A 750 -25.93 -19.37 2.93
C ASN A 750 -25.47 -18.38 4.01
N ARG A 751 -26.36 -18.00 4.92
CA ARG A 751 -26.08 -17.02 5.98
C ARG A 751 -25.77 -17.73 7.29
N ILE A 752 -24.58 -17.48 7.82
CA ILE A 752 -24.11 -17.95 9.11
C ILE A 752 -24.76 -17.10 10.20
N PRO A 753 -25.34 -17.68 11.26
CA PRO A 753 -25.82 -16.92 12.41
C PRO A 753 -24.71 -16.07 13.03
N ASP A 754 -25.09 -14.92 13.56
CA ASP A 754 -24.20 -14.08 14.37
C ASP A 754 -24.13 -14.66 15.78
N PHE A 755 -23.03 -15.34 16.11
CA PHE A 755 -22.89 -15.98 17.42
C PHE A 755 -22.46 -15.00 18.50
N ALA A 756 -21.52 -14.09 18.22
CA ALA A 756 -20.98 -13.06 19.11
C ALA A 756 -20.64 -13.60 20.56
N ASP A 757 -20.21 -14.86 20.65
CA ASP A 757 -20.07 -15.61 21.90
C ASP A 757 -18.62 -15.87 22.36
N ASN A 758 -17.66 -15.24 21.68
CA ASN A 758 -16.20 -15.38 21.90
C ASN A 758 -15.70 -16.82 21.75
N LYS A 759 -16.37 -17.65 20.93
CA LYS A 759 -15.96 -19.03 20.67
C LYS A 759 -15.49 -19.20 19.23
N LYS A 760 -14.89 -20.37 18.98
CA LYS A 760 -14.54 -20.84 17.65
C LYS A 760 -15.67 -21.68 17.06
N HIS A 761 -16.05 -21.38 15.83
CA HIS A 761 -17.07 -22.09 15.05
C HIS A 761 -16.45 -22.73 13.82
N GLU A 762 -16.82 -23.98 13.56
CA GLU A 762 -16.39 -24.73 12.40
C GLU A 762 -17.48 -24.68 11.31
N ILE A 763 -17.11 -24.08 10.17
CA ILE A 763 -18.00 -23.92 9.03
C ILE A 763 -17.50 -24.78 7.88
N LYS A 764 -18.36 -25.59 7.32
CA LYS A 764 -18.05 -26.39 6.13
C LYS A 764 -19.01 -26.03 5.00
N ALA A 765 -18.47 -25.56 3.88
CA ALA A 765 -19.21 -25.30 2.65
C ALA A 765 -18.82 -26.35 1.61
N VAL A 766 -19.78 -27.21 1.24
CA VAL A 766 -19.55 -28.27 0.25
C VAL A 766 -20.31 -27.94 -1.03
N SER A 767 -19.58 -27.87 -2.14
CA SER A 767 -20.14 -27.55 -3.45
C SER A 767 -20.63 -28.78 -4.19
N TYR A 768 -21.85 -28.73 -4.73
CA TYR A 768 -22.47 -29.79 -5.52
C TYR A 768 -22.91 -29.29 -6.89
N THR A 769 -22.90 -30.18 -7.89
CA THR A 769 -23.28 -29.86 -9.28
C THR A 769 -24.76 -30.05 -9.57
N HIS A 770 -25.49 -30.86 -8.77
CA HIS A 770 -26.93 -31.06 -8.83
C HIS A 770 -27.45 -31.61 -7.49
N LEU A 771 -28.66 -31.18 -7.12
CA LEU A 771 -29.43 -31.73 -6.01
C LEU A 771 -29.85 -33.18 -6.30
N THR A 772 -29.01 -34.14 -5.97
CA THR A 772 -29.52 -35.40 -5.45
C THR A 772 -29.32 -35.34 -3.94
N LEU A 773 -30.34 -34.88 -3.24
CA LEU A 773 -30.38 -35.03 -1.79
C LEU A 773 -30.18 -36.52 -1.49
N PRO A 774 -29.29 -36.90 -0.55
CA PRO A 774 -29.36 -38.26 0.01
C PRO A 774 -30.74 -38.38 0.67
N THR A 775 -31.57 -39.24 0.12
CA THR A 775 -32.73 -39.71 0.80
C THR A 775 -32.30 -40.59 1.96
N THR A 776 -32.31 -40.06 3.17
CA THR A 776 -32.68 -40.75 4.42
C THR A 776 -33.00 -39.71 5.47
#